data_351afd8144a0cf38a166eb80e56f5e54
#
_entry.id   351afd8144a0cf38a166eb80e56f5e54
#
_cell.length_a   1.000
_cell.length_b   1.000
_cell.length_c   1.000
_cell.angle_alpha   90.00
_cell.angle_beta   90.00
_cell.angle_gamma   90.00
#
_symmetry.space_group_name_H-M   'P 1'
#
loop_
_entity.id
_entity.type
_entity.pdbx_description
1 polymer ?
#
loop_
_entity_poly.entity_id
_entity_poly.type
_entity_poly.pdbx_seq_one_letter_code
_entity_poly.pdbx_strand_id
1 'polypeptide(L)'
;MPEEVKNNAAEQAAQAQKQPVPMPTTYEALRHDLIASGRAYDFDMIDRAYQLASAAHATQFRRSGEPYICHPISVAQLLVELGMDSESVAAALMHDVAEDTPVTIDEIRQKFGSEVALLVDGVTKLTQIKFSNVEDRKAENLRKMLLAMSQDVRVMIIKLCDRLHNMRTGDAWPEQKRRDKALETMEVYAPIAHRLGISNIKEELEDRSLQYLDPVGYNMIRSLLNKHGDEFLNDICATIQEHLEQNGIHGATIRHRVKSIYGIYRKMYMQNKDFEEIYDIYAVRIIIDTVAECYSALGLIHDMYHPLPNRFKDYISTPKPNGYQSLHTTVIGREAIPFEVQIRTREMDRNAEYGIAAHWKYKAGITAASSDRLDERLAWVRQLLESQRSSIDATDLLSDIKSDLLPEEVFAFTPRGDVINLPAGATVIDFAYAIHSAVGNRMIGAKVNNRIVPIDHQVVTGEIIEIITGPENRGPSRDWLNIVKTSEAKNKIRNWFKKERRDENIAEGKDAFEKELRRNLMVIPPEQYDEFMSNLARRNHCNSVDEMYAAIGYGGLQLARILPKLKEEYTRLKATEPKPLPTVDIKRVHSSDGVVVEGIDNCPIKFAKCCSPLPGDDIIGFVTRGFGVSIHKRDCANVQQSMKDPENAARWVKAYWADDAKEDYKATLELDCMDRANLLSDVALALGDMRVPIYSLSARAADQGRARMSLTVGIMNTVHLNNVVARLKKVKDVLTVTRN
;
A
#
# COMPACT_ATOMS: atom_id res chain seq x y z
N MET A 1 2.33 -52.03 3.74
CA MET A 1 3.24 -51.24 2.94
C MET A 1 4.21 -50.56 3.87
N PRO A 2 5.54 -50.84 3.77
CA PRO A 2 6.51 -50.47 4.79
C PRO A 2 6.82 -48.97 4.83
N GLU A 3 7.13 -48.48 6.01
CA GLU A 3 7.52 -47.08 6.33
C GLU A 3 8.73 -46.56 5.56
N GLU A 4 9.55 -47.43 5.01
CA GLU A 4 10.75 -47.09 4.19
C GLU A 4 10.42 -46.33 2.87
N VAL A 5 9.23 -46.52 2.27
CA VAL A 5 8.83 -45.82 1.04
C VAL A 5 8.40 -44.35 1.29
N LYS A 6 7.96 -44.03 2.50
CA LYS A 6 7.60 -42.66 2.86
C LYS A 6 8.81 -41.78 3.20
N ASN A 7 9.86 -42.37 3.78
CA ASN A 7 11.08 -41.64 4.10
C ASN A 7 11.89 -41.29 2.84
N ASN A 8 11.96 -42.18 1.84
CA ASN A 8 12.64 -41.91 0.58
C ASN A 8 11.97 -40.83 -0.26
N ALA A 9 10.65 -40.68 -0.22
CA ALA A 9 9.94 -39.63 -0.93
C ALA A 9 10.10 -38.24 -0.24
N ALA A 10 10.23 -38.21 1.08
CA ALA A 10 10.50 -36.98 1.83
C ALA A 10 11.96 -36.51 1.70
N GLU A 11 12.92 -37.43 1.65
CA GLU A 11 14.33 -37.11 1.40
C GLU A 11 14.61 -36.72 -0.05
N GLN A 12 13.93 -37.32 -1.03
CA GLN A 12 14.01 -36.92 -2.44
C GLN A 12 13.30 -35.55 -2.68
N ALA A 13 12.22 -35.23 -1.97
CA ALA A 13 11.57 -33.92 -2.01
C ALA A 13 12.44 -32.83 -1.35
N ALA A 14 13.21 -33.16 -0.30
CA ALA A 14 14.15 -32.24 0.35
C ALA A 14 15.44 -32.02 -0.46
N GLN A 15 15.85 -32.98 -1.30
CA GLN A 15 17.00 -32.83 -2.21
C GLN A 15 16.66 -32.10 -3.52
N ALA A 16 15.39 -32.08 -3.95
CA ALA A 16 14.95 -31.41 -5.19
C ALA A 16 14.81 -29.88 -5.10
N GLN A 17 15.08 -29.26 -3.95
CA GLN A 17 14.89 -27.81 -3.74
C GLN A 17 16.15 -27.01 -3.43
N LYS A 18 17.36 -27.55 -3.61
CA LYS A 18 18.55 -26.71 -3.65
C LYS A 18 18.75 -26.22 -5.10
N GLN A 19 18.13 -25.06 -5.43
CA GLN A 19 18.61 -24.27 -6.56
C GLN A 19 20.11 -24.00 -6.34
N PRO A 20 20.95 -24.09 -7.41
CA PRO A 20 22.37 -23.80 -7.27
C PRO A 20 22.50 -22.39 -6.69
N VAL A 21 23.24 -22.26 -5.58
CA VAL A 21 23.62 -20.97 -5.03
C VAL A 21 24.31 -20.23 -6.18
N PRO A 22 23.79 -19.08 -6.65
CA PRO A 22 24.45 -18.33 -7.70
C PRO A 22 25.88 -18.06 -7.27
N MET A 23 26.86 -18.27 -8.16
CA MET A 23 28.26 -17.96 -7.86
C MET A 23 28.33 -16.50 -7.43
N PRO A 24 29.10 -16.17 -6.39
CA PRO A 24 29.18 -14.81 -5.89
C PRO A 24 29.65 -13.89 -7.02
N THR A 25 28.92 -12.81 -7.25
CA THR A 25 29.25 -11.82 -8.28
C THR A 25 30.59 -11.16 -7.95
N THR A 26 31.52 -11.17 -8.89
CA THR A 26 32.83 -10.58 -8.72
C THR A 26 32.94 -9.19 -9.39
N TYR A 27 33.89 -8.38 -8.95
CA TYR A 27 34.16 -7.09 -9.56
C TYR A 27 34.64 -7.22 -11.01
N GLU A 28 35.37 -8.29 -11.32
CA GLU A 28 35.82 -8.62 -12.67
C GLU A 28 34.64 -8.87 -13.62
N ALA A 29 33.57 -9.51 -13.12
CA ALA A 29 32.34 -9.70 -13.89
C ALA A 29 31.67 -8.35 -14.20
N LEU A 30 31.53 -7.46 -13.22
CA LEU A 30 31.02 -6.10 -13.45
C LEU A 30 31.87 -5.35 -14.48
N ARG A 31 33.19 -5.43 -14.36
CA ARG A 31 34.10 -4.75 -15.29
C ARG A 31 34.00 -5.31 -16.72
N HIS A 32 33.82 -6.62 -16.84
CA HIS A 32 33.52 -7.25 -18.12
C HIS A 32 32.21 -6.72 -18.73
N ASP A 33 31.13 -6.61 -17.92
CA ASP A 33 29.83 -6.11 -18.39
C ASP A 33 29.91 -4.64 -18.82
N LEU A 34 30.66 -3.80 -18.08
CA LEU A 34 30.92 -2.41 -18.45
C LEU A 34 31.61 -2.31 -19.83
N ILE A 35 32.63 -3.13 -20.09
CA ILE A 35 33.34 -3.18 -21.38
C ILE A 35 32.42 -3.72 -22.47
N ALA A 36 31.73 -4.84 -22.23
CA ALA A 36 30.84 -5.47 -23.18
C ALA A 36 29.66 -4.58 -23.61
N SER A 37 29.25 -3.64 -22.74
CA SER A 37 28.19 -2.66 -23.05
C SER A 37 28.56 -1.70 -24.20
N GLY A 38 29.85 -1.57 -24.54
CA GLY A 38 30.37 -0.67 -25.59
C GLY A 38 30.22 0.82 -25.28
N ARG A 39 29.96 1.21 -24.01
CA ARG A 39 29.77 2.60 -23.59
C ARG A 39 31.03 3.20 -23.01
N ALA A 40 31.12 4.52 -23.07
CA ALA A 40 32.19 5.26 -22.41
C ALA A 40 31.86 5.41 -20.92
N TYR A 41 32.50 4.60 -20.09
CA TYR A 41 32.44 4.71 -18.63
C TYR A 41 33.74 5.32 -18.09
N ASP A 42 33.61 6.07 -16.97
CA ASP A 42 34.75 6.50 -16.18
C ASP A 42 35.21 5.33 -15.26
N PHE A 43 36.09 4.48 -15.81
CA PHE A 43 36.62 3.32 -15.09
C PHE A 43 37.40 3.71 -13.84
N ASP A 44 38.11 4.85 -13.84
CA ASP A 44 38.87 5.30 -12.67
C ASP A 44 37.92 5.64 -11.51
N MET A 45 36.82 6.33 -11.79
CA MET A 45 35.80 6.62 -10.78
C MET A 45 35.18 5.33 -10.23
N ILE A 46 34.80 4.40 -11.10
CA ILE A 46 34.14 3.15 -10.72
C ILE A 46 35.11 2.25 -9.92
N ASP A 47 36.38 2.14 -10.35
CA ASP A 47 37.40 1.37 -9.64
C ASP A 47 37.65 1.94 -8.23
N ARG A 48 37.75 3.25 -8.07
CA ARG A 48 37.86 3.93 -6.76
C ARG A 48 36.61 3.74 -5.89
N ALA A 49 35.41 3.77 -6.47
CA ALA A 49 34.17 3.53 -5.76
C ALA A 49 34.09 2.09 -5.21
N TYR A 50 34.49 1.12 -6.03
CA TYR A 50 34.60 -0.28 -5.60
C TYR A 50 35.61 -0.46 -4.47
N GLN A 51 36.81 0.14 -4.58
CA GLN A 51 37.86 0.05 -3.55
C GLN A 51 37.36 0.60 -2.21
N LEU A 52 36.70 1.76 -2.23
CA LEU A 52 36.11 2.35 -1.02
C LEU A 52 35.04 1.45 -0.42
N ALA A 53 34.09 0.98 -1.23
CA ALA A 53 33.01 0.13 -0.75
C ALA A 53 33.51 -1.23 -0.24
N SER A 54 34.47 -1.86 -0.93
CA SER A 54 35.09 -3.11 -0.52
C SER A 54 35.84 -2.99 0.80
N ALA A 55 36.59 -1.90 0.99
CA ALA A 55 37.27 -1.63 2.25
C ALA A 55 36.29 -1.34 3.40
N ALA A 56 35.24 -0.57 3.13
CA ALA A 56 34.22 -0.21 4.12
C ALA A 56 33.41 -1.42 4.62
N HIS A 57 33.12 -2.39 3.75
CA HIS A 57 32.36 -3.60 4.05
C HIS A 57 33.22 -4.85 4.28
N ALA A 58 34.55 -4.71 4.44
CA ALA A 58 35.49 -5.85 4.48
C ALA A 58 35.18 -6.91 5.55
N THR A 59 34.54 -6.51 6.68
CA THR A 59 34.17 -7.42 7.78
C THR A 59 32.71 -7.83 7.77
N GLN A 60 31.93 -7.38 6.81
CA GLN A 60 30.50 -7.61 6.77
C GLN A 60 30.14 -8.77 5.83
N PHE A 61 29.18 -9.59 6.26
CA PHE A 61 28.67 -10.72 5.50
C PHE A 61 27.15 -10.65 5.41
N ARG A 62 26.61 -11.13 4.30
CA ARG A 62 25.17 -11.29 4.15
C ARG A 62 24.66 -12.52 4.93
N ARG A 63 23.36 -12.59 5.15
CA ARG A 63 22.73 -13.76 5.80
C ARG A 63 22.91 -15.06 5.01
N SER A 64 23.14 -14.98 3.71
CA SER A 64 23.51 -16.08 2.82
C SER A 64 24.95 -16.61 3.04
N GLY A 65 25.77 -15.87 3.81
CA GLY A 65 27.16 -16.21 4.11
C GLY A 65 28.20 -15.63 3.14
N GLU A 66 27.78 -14.96 2.07
CA GLU A 66 28.67 -14.28 1.12
C GLU A 66 29.15 -12.92 1.63
N PRO A 67 30.32 -12.40 1.18
CA PRO A 67 30.79 -11.06 1.51
C PRO A 67 29.75 -10.00 1.12
N TYR A 68 29.56 -8.99 1.95
CA TYR A 68 28.53 -7.96 1.73
C TYR A 68 28.70 -7.24 0.39
N ILE A 69 29.95 -7.01 -0.05
CA ILE A 69 30.28 -6.30 -1.29
C ILE A 69 29.66 -6.92 -2.55
N CYS A 70 29.30 -8.22 -2.53
CA CYS A 70 28.63 -8.88 -3.65
C CYS A 70 27.28 -8.22 -3.98
N HIS A 71 26.60 -7.66 -2.96
CA HIS A 71 25.35 -6.96 -3.16
C HIS A 71 25.49 -5.65 -3.95
N PRO A 72 26.31 -4.68 -3.54
CA PRO A 72 26.57 -3.48 -4.33
C PRO A 72 27.04 -3.76 -5.75
N ILE A 73 27.90 -4.79 -5.95
CA ILE A 73 28.34 -5.20 -7.29
C ILE A 73 27.14 -5.64 -8.13
N SER A 74 26.25 -6.49 -7.59
CA SER A 74 25.07 -6.96 -8.33
C SER A 74 24.10 -5.83 -8.65
N VAL A 75 23.92 -4.86 -7.74
CA VAL A 75 23.12 -3.65 -8.00
C VAL A 75 23.74 -2.82 -9.13
N ALA A 76 25.07 -2.65 -9.12
CA ALA A 76 25.80 -1.96 -10.18
C ALA A 76 25.66 -2.66 -11.54
N GLN A 77 25.71 -4.00 -11.60
CA GLN A 77 25.49 -4.77 -12.83
C GLN A 77 24.09 -4.53 -13.41
N LEU A 78 23.04 -4.52 -12.56
CA LEU A 78 21.68 -4.20 -13.02
C LEU A 78 21.60 -2.79 -13.61
N LEU A 79 22.32 -1.83 -13.07
CA LEU A 79 22.39 -0.47 -13.64
C LEU A 79 23.14 -0.44 -14.98
N VAL A 80 24.17 -1.24 -15.15
CA VAL A 80 24.88 -1.39 -16.43
C VAL A 80 23.95 -2.00 -17.49
N GLU A 81 23.16 -3.01 -17.15
CA GLU A 81 22.13 -3.58 -18.03
C GLU A 81 21.09 -2.54 -18.46
N LEU A 82 20.66 -1.69 -17.52
CA LEU A 82 19.78 -0.56 -17.80
C LEU A 82 20.45 0.54 -18.61
N GLY A 83 21.78 0.51 -18.76
CA GLY A 83 22.56 1.50 -19.48
C GLY A 83 22.69 2.82 -18.75
N MET A 84 22.79 2.84 -17.43
CA MET A 84 23.00 4.03 -16.62
C MET A 84 24.43 4.59 -16.73
N ASP A 85 24.62 5.83 -16.29
CA ASP A 85 25.92 6.54 -16.34
C ASP A 85 26.91 6.09 -15.26
N SER A 86 28.16 6.57 -15.35
CA SER A 86 29.25 6.24 -14.43
C SER A 86 28.95 6.65 -13.00
N GLU A 87 28.31 7.80 -12.82
CA GLU A 87 27.92 8.35 -11.53
C GLU A 87 26.90 7.46 -10.83
N SER A 88 25.94 6.94 -11.58
CA SER A 88 24.92 5.99 -11.06
C SER A 88 25.56 4.66 -10.67
N VAL A 89 26.48 4.12 -11.47
CA VAL A 89 27.20 2.88 -11.17
C VAL A 89 28.10 3.05 -9.93
N ALA A 90 28.83 4.16 -9.84
CA ALA A 90 29.64 4.48 -8.67
C ALA A 90 28.78 4.67 -7.40
N ALA A 91 27.63 5.36 -7.53
CA ALA A 91 26.70 5.52 -6.43
C ALA A 91 26.09 4.17 -5.98
N ALA A 92 25.80 3.26 -6.91
CA ALA A 92 25.31 1.92 -6.58
C ALA A 92 26.34 1.08 -5.83
N LEU A 93 27.62 1.19 -6.17
CA LEU A 93 28.68 0.52 -5.42
C LEU A 93 28.78 1.03 -3.97
N MET A 94 28.41 2.29 -3.73
CA MET A 94 28.54 2.95 -2.43
C MET A 94 27.20 3.22 -1.72
N HIS A 95 26.06 2.71 -2.21
CA HIS A 95 24.75 3.11 -1.71
C HIS A 95 24.49 2.76 -0.24
N ASP A 96 25.09 1.69 0.28
CA ASP A 96 24.99 1.27 1.68
C ASP A 96 26.19 1.75 2.51
N VAL A 97 27.26 2.31 1.90
CA VAL A 97 28.48 2.72 2.62
C VAL A 97 28.18 3.78 3.67
N ALA A 98 27.37 4.79 3.33
CA ALA A 98 27.02 5.87 4.26
C ALA A 98 26.02 5.44 5.34
N GLU A 99 25.27 4.32 5.14
CA GLU A 99 24.30 3.81 6.09
C GLU A 99 24.93 2.83 7.09
N ASP A 100 25.73 1.89 6.59
CA ASP A 100 26.21 0.74 7.34
C ASP A 100 27.68 0.85 7.79
N THR A 101 28.36 1.97 7.46
CA THR A 101 29.78 2.16 7.79
C THR A 101 30.05 3.59 8.31
N PRO A 102 31.23 3.87 8.92
CA PRO A 102 31.58 5.21 9.40
C PRO A 102 31.83 6.27 8.32
N VAL A 103 31.85 5.90 7.04
CA VAL A 103 32.12 6.83 5.93
C VAL A 103 30.96 7.81 5.77
N THR A 104 31.27 9.10 5.72
CA THR A 104 30.27 10.16 5.65
C THR A 104 29.95 10.58 4.20
N ILE A 105 28.75 11.16 3.99
CA ILE A 105 28.38 11.74 2.68
C ILE A 105 29.35 12.86 2.25
N ASP A 106 29.90 13.62 3.20
CA ASP A 106 30.87 14.68 2.89
C ASP A 106 32.19 14.12 2.39
N GLU A 107 32.65 12.98 2.93
CA GLU A 107 33.81 12.27 2.39
C GLU A 107 33.59 11.74 0.97
N ILE A 108 32.39 11.19 0.71
CA ILE A 108 31.98 10.76 -0.64
C ILE A 108 31.98 11.96 -1.59
N ARG A 109 31.45 13.12 -1.15
CA ARG A 109 31.43 14.37 -1.94
C ARG A 109 32.83 14.85 -2.30
N GLN A 110 33.76 14.78 -1.36
CA GLN A 110 35.15 15.20 -1.60
C GLN A 110 35.89 14.28 -2.60
N LYS A 111 35.63 12.97 -2.53
CA LYS A 111 36.32 11.96 -3.36
C LYS A 111 35.70 11.74 -4.75
N PHE A 112 34.36 11.86 -4.88
CA PHE A 112 33.60 11.47 -6.07
C PHE A 112 32.75 12.60 -6.67
N GLY A 113 32.72 13.76 -6.03
CA GLY A 113 31.96 14.92 -6.50
C GLY A 113 30.53 15.00 -5.93
N SER A 114 29.87 16.13 -6.22
CA SER A 114 28.55 16.45 -5.67
C SER A 114 27.44 15.55 -6.21
N GLU A 115 27.56 15.09 -7.45
CA GLU A 115 26.54 14.29 -8.13
C GLU A 115 26.43 12.89 -7.53
N VAL A 116 27.55 12.17 -7.40
CA VAL A 116 27.60 10.86 -6.74
C VAL A 116 27.15 10.95 -5.28
N ALA A 117 27.61 11.99 -4.55
CA ALA A 117 27.19 12.19 -3.16
C ALA A 117 25.70 12.46 -3.01
N LEU A 118 25.08 13.19 -3.95
CA LEU A 118 23.63 13.44 -3.96
C LEU A 118 22.86 12.14 -4.20
N LEU A 119 23.30 11.29 -5.11
CA LEU A 119 22.69 10.00 -5.38
C LEU A 119 22.75 9.06 -4.16
N VAL A 120 23.93 8.94 -3.53
CA VAL A 120 24.11 8.10 -2.33
C VAL A 120 23.27 8.64 -1.16
N ASP A 121 23.29 9.96 -0.89
CA ASP A 121 22.50 10.60 0.16
C ASP A 121 20.99 10.38 -0.07
N GLY A 122 20.53 10.49 -1.33
CA GLY A 122 19.16 10.23 -1.71
C GLY A 122 18.72 8.81 -1.39
N VAL A 123 19.52 7.81 -1.73
CA VAL A 123 19.22 6.39 -1.45
C VAL A 123 19.24 6.11 0.06
N THR A 124 20.22 6.64 0.81
CA THR A 124 20.35 6.47 2.27
C THR A 124 19.18 7.09 3.03
N LYS A 125 18.73 8.29 2.66
CA LYS A 125 17.58 8.96 3.30
C LYS A 125 16.26 8.22 3.16
N LEU A 126 16.15 7.33 2.19
CA LEU A 126 14.96 6.49 2.00
C LEU A 126 14.84 5.37 3.06
N THR A 127 15.94 5.02 3.76
CA THR A 127 15.98 3.89 4.69
C THR A 127 15.86 4.29 6.16
N GLN A 128 16.22 5.52 6.54
CA GLN A 128 16.38 5.94 7.95
C GLN A 128 15.12 6.57 8.56
N ILE A 129 14.18 5.82 9.19
CA ILE A 129 13.23 6.41 10.16
C ILE A 129 12.69 5.39 11.16
N LYS A 130 12.65 5.78 12.45
CA LYS A 130 11.97 5.07 13.55
C LYS A 130 10.60 5.73 13.79
N PHE A 131 9.51 5.02 13.53
CA PHE A 131 8.14 5.47 13.81
C PHE A 131 7.42 4.53 14.75
N SER A 132 6.47 5.10 15.50
CA SER A 132 5.62 4.38 16.44
C SER A 132 4.45 3.64 15.77
N ASN A 133 4.06 4.01 14.54
CA ASN A 133 2.94 3.40 13.81
C ASN A 133 3.39 2.91 12.42
N VAL A 134 2.90 1.73 12.00
CA VAL A 134 3.29 1.07 10.74
C VAL A 134 2.75 1.82 9.51
N GLU A 135 1.55 2.39 9.59
CA GLU A 135 0.92 3.12 8.48
C GLU A 135 1.58 4.47 8.23
N ASP A 136 1.86 5.24 9.29
CA ASP A 136 2.58 6.51 9.18
C ASP A 136 3.99 6.31 8.61
N ARG A 137 4.65 5.19 8.95
CA ARG A 137 5.96 4.83 8.40
C ARG A 137 5.91 4.58 6.89
N LYS A 138 4.88 3.85 6.40
CA LYS A 138 4.71 3.57 4.97
C LYS A 138 4.47 4.86 4.18
N ALA A 139 3.61 5.74 4.69
CA ALA A 139 3.31 7.02 4.04
C ALA A 139 4.53 7.93 3.94
N GLU A 140 5.29 8.07 5.03
CA GLU A 140 6.47 8.93 5.05
C GLU A 140 7.63 8.37 4.20
N ASN A 141 7.80 7.03 4.15
CA ASN A 141 8.76 6.42 3.23
C ASN A 141 8.41 6.73 1.77
N LEU A 142 7.15 6.58 1.39
CA LEU A 142 6.69 6.86 0.04
C LEU A 142 6.84 8.34 -0.30
N ARG A 143 6.53 9.23 0.64
CA ARG A 143 6.77 10.68 0.51
C ARG A 143 8.23 11.01 0.20
N LYS A 144 9.16 10.41 0.95
CA LYS A 144 10.59 10.62 0.72
C LYS A 144 11.04 10.09 -0.62
N MET A 145 10.51 8.94 -1.06
CA MET A 145 10.77 8.41 -2.40
C MET A 145 10.36 9.41 -3.47
N LEU A 146 9.17 9.98 -3.37
CA LEU A 146 8.69 11.00 -4.33
C LEU A 146 9.54 12.27 -4.29
N LEU A 147 9.94 12.73 -3.11
CA LEU A 147 10.84 13.89 -2.97
C LEU A 147 12.22 13.62 -3.58
N ALA A 148 12.80 12.45 -3.33
CA ALA A 148 14.07 12.06 -3.94
C ALA A 148 13.96 11.95 -5.47
N MET A 149 12.87 11.37 -6.00
CA MET A 149 12.59 11.30 -7.44
C MET A 149 12.46 12.68 -8.08
N SER A 150 11.91 13.66 -7.37
CA SER A 150 11.77 15.03 -7.87
C SER A 150 13.10 15.77 -7.97
N GLN A 151 14.10 15.36 -7.19
CA GLN A 151 15.47 15.89 -7.26
C GLN A 151 16.29 15.18 -8.34
N ASP A 152 16.33 13.86 -8.31
CA ASP A 152 16.98 13.03 -9.31
C ASP A 152 16.34 11.63 -9.37
N VAL A 153 15.77 11.27 -10.51
CA VAL A 153 15.11 9.99 -10.70
C VAL A 153 16.06 8.80 -10.60
N ARG A 154 17.36 8.99 -10.82
CA ARG A 154 18.39 7.93 -10.71
C ARG A 154 18.42 7.34 -9.31
N VAL A 155 18.14 8.12 -8.25
CA VAL A 155 17.99 7.62 -6.88
C VAL A 155 16.97 6.48 -6.81
N MET A 156 15.84 6.64 -7.49
CA MET A 156 14.80 5.61 -7.49
C MET A 156 15.19 4.40 -8.33
N ILE A 157 15.88 4.60 -9.45
CA ILE A 157 16.37 3.51 -10.31
C ILE A 157 17.37 2.65 -9.52
N ILE A 158 18.32 3.27 -8.81
CA ILE A 158 19.25 2.56 -7.91
C ILE A 158 18.48 1.77 -6.85
N LYS A 159 17.46 2.38 -6.24
CA LYS A 159 16.65 1.73 -5.19
C LYS A 159 15.79 0.58 -5.71
N LEU A 160 15.32 0.65 -6.97
CA LEU A 160 14.64 -0.46 -7.63
C LEU A 160 15.59 -1.63 -7.89
N CYS A 161 16.81 -1.37 -8.33
CA CYS A 161 17.85 -2.40 -8.51
C CYS A 161 18.28 -3.04 -7.18
N ASP A 162 18.46 -2.22 -6.12
CA ASP A 162 18.69 -2.71 -4.75
C ASP A 162 17.55 -3.64 -4.31
N ARG A 163 16.30 -3.20 -4.45
CA ARG A 163 15.13 -3.99 -4.09
C ARG A 163 15.07 -5.30 -4.88
N LEU A 164 15.34 -5.26 -6.19
CA LEU A 164 15.34 -6.44 -7.03
C LEU A 164 16.38 -7.46 -6.60
N HIS A 165 17.62 -7.02 -6.35
CA HIS A 165 18.65 -7.92 -5.86
C HIS A 165 18.31 -8.50 -4.48
N ASN A 166 17.75 -7.69 -3.59
CA ASN A 166 17.28 -8.14 -2.28
C ASN A 166 16.15 -9.18 -2.41
N MET A 167 15.23 -9.05 -3.38
CA MET A 167 14.18 -10.04 -3.64
C MET A 167 14.76 -11.32 -4.26
N ARG A 168 15.80 -11.25 -5.11
CA ARG A 168 16.51 -12.42 -5.66
C ARG A 168 17.19 -13.25 -4.57
N THR A 169 17.66 -12.62 -3.50
CA THR A 169 18.40 -13.26 -2.39
C THR A 169 17.57 -13.44 -1.12
N GLY A 170 16.26 -13.22 -1.21
CA GLY A 170 15.34 -13.22 -0.06
C GLY A 170 15.11 -14.60 0.58
N ASP A 171 15.50 -15.70 -0.06
CA ASP A 171 15.36 -17.06 0.48
C ASP A 171 16.10 -17.25 1.82
N ALA A 172 17.18 -16.49 2.05
CA ALA A 172 17.91 -16.48 3.31
C ALA A 172 17.19 -15.74 4.47
N TRP A 173 16.06 -15.05 4.22
CA TRP A 173 15.32 -14.33 5.24
C TRP A 173 14.34 -15.23 5.99
N PRO A 174 14.02 -14.92 7.26
CA PRO A 174 12.86 -15.50 7.96
C PRO A 174 11.57 -15.29 7.17
N GLU A 175 10.65 -16.25 7.27
CA GLU A 175 9.39 -16.24 6.49
C GLU A 175 8.59 -14.93 6.64
N GLN A 176 8.40 -14.45 7.87
CA GLN A 176 7.68 -13.20 8.12
C GLN A 176 8.34 -12.01 7.40
N LYS A 177 9.68 -11.90 7.47
CA LYS A 177 10.41 -10.83 6.78
C LYS A 177 10.26 -10.94 5.25
N ARG A 178 10.26 -12.16 4.70
CA ARG A 178 10.03 -12.38 3.25
C ARG A 178 8.65 -11.85 2.84
N ARG A 179 7.60 -12.23 3.59
CA ARG A 179 6.23 -11.78 3.32
C ARG A 179 6.08 -10.27 3.43
N ASP A 180 6.62 -9.66 4.49
CA ASP A 180 6.55 -8.20 4.67
C ASP A 180 7.27 -7.45 3.54
N LYS A 181 8.46 -7.93 3.13
CA LYS A 181 9.22 -7.33 2.03
C LYS A 181 8.57 -7.56 0.66
N ALA A 182 7.97 -8.72 0.43
CA ALA A 182 7.20 -9.01 -0.78
C ALA A 182 5.96 -8.11 -0.87
N LEU A 183 5.23 -7.94 0.22
CA LEU A 183 4.05 -7.06 0.26
C LEU A 183 4.45 -5.60 0.00
N GLU A 184 5.50 -5.10 0.66
CA GLU A 184 6.04 -3.76 0.42
C GLU A 184 6.46 -3.58 -1.06
N THR A 185 7.07 -4.61 -1.65
CA THR A 185 7.48 -4.59 -3.05
C THR A 185 6.29 -4.48 -4.00
N MET A 186 5.24 -5.27 -3.78
CA MET A 186 4.00 -5.23 -4.56
C MET A 186 3.23 -3.92 -4.41
N GLU A 187 3.20 -3.36 -3.20
CA GLU A 187 2.42 -2.15 -2.92
C GLU A 187 3.11 -0.86 -3.36
N VAL A 188 4.46 -0.83 -3.43
CA VAL A 188 5.23 0.40 -3.64
C VAL A 188 6.18 0.30 -4.82
N TYR A 189 7.11 -0.66 -4.82
CA TYR A 189 8.21 -0.67 -5.79
C TYR A 189 7.77 -1.11 -7.19
N ALA A 190 6.95 -2.15 -7.31
CA ALA A 190 6.46 -2.62 -8.61
C ALA A 190 5.58 -1.57 -9.32
N PRO A 191 4.64 -0.86 -8.65
CA PRO A 191 3.92 0.27 -9.24
C PRO A 191 4.81 1.42 -9.68
N ILE A 192 5.86 1.78 -8.92
CA ILE A 192 6.81 2.82 -9.31
C ILE A 192 7.60 2.38 -10.55
N ALA A 193 8.11 1.13 -10.58
CA ALA A 193 8.79 0.60 -11.75
C ALA A 193 7.89 0.62 -12.99
N HIS A 194 6.59 0.33 -12.83
CA HIS A 194 5.60 0.44 -13.89
C HIS A 194 5.44 1.87 -14.43
N ARG A 195 5.32 2.86 -13.53
CA ARG A 195 5.20 4.28 -13.90
C ARG A 195 6.47 4.82 -14.57
N LEU A 196 7.63 4.35 -14.15
CA LEU A 196 8.91 4.68 -14.79
C LEU A 196 9.12 3.91 -16.12
N GLY A 197 8.23 2.97 -16.45
CA GLY A 197 8.27 2.18 -17.68
C GLY A 197 9.35 1.10 -17.70
N ILE A 198 9.97 0.76 -16.55
CA ILE A 198 11.05 -0.24 -16.45
C ILE A 198 10.39 -1.62 -16.31
N SER A 199 9.95 -2.18 -17.45
CA SER A 199 9.11 -3.39 -17.48
C SER A 199 9.81 -4.63 -16.93
N ASN A 200 11.09 -4.81 -17.23
CA ASN A 200 11.85 -5.99 -16.80
C ASN A 200 11.97 -6.06 -15.27
N ILE A 201 12.33 -4.95 -14.62
CA ILE A 201 12.42 -4.89 -13.16
C ILE A 201 11.04 -5.08 -12.53
N LYS A 202 10.00 -4.45 -13.08
CA LYS A 202 8.63 -4.58 -12.59
C LYS A 202 8.18 -6.04 -12.58
N GLU A 203 8.32 -6.74 -13.72
CA GLU A 203 7.84 -8.11 -13.86
C GLU A 203 8.58 -9.08 -12.95
N GLU A 204 9.90 -8.95 -12.81
CA GLU A 204 10.65 -9.79 -11.89
C GLU A 204 10.34 -9.49 -10.43
N LEU A 205 10.14 -8.22 -10.05
CA LEU A 205 9.71 -7.86 -8.70
C LEU A 205 8.34 -8.47 -8.36
N GLU A 206 7.40 -8.42 -9.30
CA GLU A 206 6.06 -9.01 -9.13
C GLU A 206 6.14 -10.53 -9.00
N ASP A 207 6.87 -11.22 -9.88
CA ASP A 207 6.99 -12.68 -9.89
C ASP A 207 7.70 -13.19 -8.62
N ARG A 208 8.80 -12.54 -8.19
CA ARG A 208 9.49 -12.88 -6.94
C ARG A 208 8.63 -12.64 -5.71
N SER A 209 7.87 -11.55 -5.71
CA SER A 209 6.95 -11.25 -4.61
C SER A 209 5.82 -12.27 -4.53
N LEU A 210 5.23 -12.67 -5.66
CA LEU A 210 4.22 -13.73 -5.70
C LEU A 210 4.76 -15.05 -5.19
N GLN A 211 5.99 -15.41 -5.55
CA GLN A 211 6.65 -16.62 -5.07
C GLN A 211 6.71 -16.69 -3.53
N TYR A 212 6.87 -15.54 -2.86
CA TYR A 212 6.91 -15.45 -1.40
C TYR A 212 5.52 -15.30 -0.74
N LEU A 213 4.56 -14.68 -1.43
CA LEU A 213 3.21 -14.42 -0.90
C LEU A 213 2.27 -15.61 -1.11
N ASP A 214 2.29 -16.21 -2.29
CA ASP A 214 1.50 -17.39 -2.67
C ASP A 214 2.34 -18.40 -3.48
N PRO A 215 3.19 -19.19 -2.80
CA PRO A 215 4.02 -20.21 -3.47
C PRO A 215 3.20 -21.27 -4.21
N VAL A 216 1.98 -21.56 -3.73
CA VAL A 216 1.10 -22.58 -4.34
C VAL A 216 0.60 -22.09 -5.70
N GLY A 217 0.02 -20.89 -5.73
CA GLY A 217 -0.45 -20.27 -6.97
C GLY A 217 0.69 -20.04 -7.97
N TYR A 218 1.86 -19.60 -7.50
CA TYR A 218 3.06 -19.44 -8.34
C TYR A 218 3.47 -20.76 -9.01
N ASN A 219 3.62 -21.84 -8.23
CA ASN A 219 4.04 -23.14 -8.76
C ASN A 219 2.98 -23.78 -9.67
N MET A 220 1.70 -23.60 -9.39
CA MET A 220 0.62 -24.05 -10.25
C MET A 220 0.74 -23.41 -11.66
N ILE A 221 0.83 -22.09 -11.74
CA ILE A 221 0.94 -21.38 -13.02
C ILE A 221 2.23 -21.77 -13.74
N ARG A 222 3.35 -21.87 -13.03
CA ARG A 222 4.62 -22.33 -13.59
C ARG A 222 4.50 -23.73 -14.22
N SER A 223 3.77 -24.64 -13.58
CA SER A 223 3.54 -25.98 -14.10
C SER A 223 2.64 -25.99 -15.36
N LEU A 224 1.68 -25.07 -15.45
CA LEU A 224 0.83 -24.90 -16.63
C LEU A 224 1.63 -24.36 -17.83
N LEU A 225 2.53 -23.39 -17.58
CA LEU A 225 3.39 -22.82 -18.63
C LEU A 225 4.37 -23.83 -19.21
N ASN A 226 4.90 -24.74 -18.40
CA ASN A 226 5.86 -25.77 -18.86
C ASN A 226 5.25 -26.85 -19.76
N LYS A 227 3.92 -26.87 -19.95
CA LYS A 227 3.25 -27.86 -20.82
C LYS A 227 3.42 -27.57 -22.32
N HIS A 228 3.59 -26.31 -22.69
CA HIS A 228 3.79 -25.90 -24.08
C HIS A 228 5.23 -25.40 -24.23
N GLY A 229 6.05 -26.15 -24.94
CA GLY A 229 7.48 -25.87 -25.08
C GLY A 229 7.78 -24.63 -25.94
N ASP A 230 9.01 -24.10 -25.82
CA ASP A 230 9.51 -22.95 -26.61
C ASP A 230 9.59 -23.24 -28.12
N GLU A 231 9.60 -24.54 -28.56
CA GLU A 231 9.67 -24.94 -29.97
C GLU A 231 8.52 -24.33 -30.80
N PHE A 232 7.30 -24.39 -30.30
CA PHE A 232 6.13 -23.79 -30.98
C PHE A 232 6.30 -22.30 -31.26
N LEU A 233 6.84 -21.55 -30.33
CA LEU A 233 7.06 -20.10 -30.49
C LEU A 233 8.21 -19.81 -31.47
N ASN A 234 9.24 -20.62 -31.45
CA ASN A 234 10.38 -20.51 -32.39
C ASN A 234 9.91 -20.72 -33.83
N ASP A 235 9.06 -21.72 -34.09
CA ASP A 235 8.51 -22.00 -35.42
C ASP A 235 7.65 -20.85 -35.92
N ILE A 236 6.81 -20.25 -35.05
CA ILE A 236 6.02 -19.07 -35.40
C ILE A 236 6.96 -17.91 -35.75
N CYS A 237 7.97 -17.63 -34.92
CA CYS A 237 8.92 -16.56 -35.19
C CYS A 237 9.62 -16.71 -36.53
N ALA A 238 10.10 -17.96 -36.88
CA ALA A 238 10.74 -18.24 -38.15
C ALA A 238 9.77 -18.04 -39.33
N THR A 239 8.53 -18.52 -39.21
CA THR A 239 7.52 -18.38 -40.27
C THR A 239 7.16 -16.90 -40.49
N ILE A 240 7.03 -16.09 -39.45
CA ILE A 240 6.76 -14.66 -39.56
C ILE A 240 7.96 -13.92 -40.17
N GLN A 241 9.20 -14.28 -39.79
CA GLN A 241 10.42 -13.70 -40.32
C GLN A 241 10.48 -13.88 -41.84
N GLU A 242 10.30 -15.13 -42.32
CA GLU A 242 10.33 -15.47 -43.74
C GLU A 242 9.25 -14.68 -44.50
N HIS A 243 8.03 -14.59 -43.98
CA HIS A 243 6.92 -13.89 -44.64
C HIS A 243 7.15 -12.39 -44.74
N LEU A 244 7.69 -11.76 -43.70
CA LEU A 244 8.02 -10.34 -43.72
C LEU A 244 9.12 -10.03 -44.73
N GLU A 245 10.17 -10.85 -44.80
CA GLU A 245 11.28 -10.72 -45.78
C GLU A 245 10.80 -10.88 -47.23
N GLN A 246 9.93 -11.85 -47.50
CA GLN A 246 9.31 -12.05 -48.82
C GLN A 246 8.46 -10.88 -49.28
N ASN A 247 7.88 -10.13 -48.34
CA ASN A 247 7.03 -8.96 -48.60
C ASN A 247 7.79 -7.63 -48.49
N GLY A 248 9.12 -7.63 -48.47
CA GLY A 248 9.95 -6.42 -48.57
C GLY A 248 10.21 -5.73 -47.22
N ILE A 249 9.84 -6.30 -46.07
CA ILE A 249 10.22 -5.81 -44.76
C ILE A 249 11.50 -6.53 -44.32
N HIS A 250 12.65 -5.90 -44.60
CA HIS A 250 13.95 -6.46 -44.30
C HIS A 250 14.50 -5.94 -42.97
N GLY A 251 15.29 -6.77 -42.27
CA GLY A 251 15.95 -6.37 -41.02
C GLY A 251 15.02 -6.32 -39.80
N ALA A 252 13.82 -6.87 -39.90
CA ALA A 252 12.95 -7.08 -38.75
C ALA A 252 13.62 -8.00 -37.72
N THR A 253 13.54 -7.66 -36.43
CA THR A 253 13.99 -8.54 -35.34
C THR A 253 12.76 -9.13 -34.70
N ILE A 254 12.63 -10.47 -34.73
CA ILE A 254 11.49 -11.16 -34.13
C ILE A 254 11.93 -11.91 -32.88
N ARG A 255 11.18 -11.75 -31.81
CA ARG A 255 11.42 -12.42 -30.54
C ARG A 255 10.10 -12.92 -29.97
N HIS A 256 10.11 -14.07 -29.32
CA HIS A 256 8.96 -14.50 -28.54
C HIS A 256 9.08 -14.04 -27.08
N ARG A 257 7.95 -14.00 -26.41
CA ARG A 257 7.84 -13.67 -24.99
C ARG A 257 6.72 -14.47 -24.35
N VAL A 258 6.98 -15.00 -23.17
CA VAL A 258 5.95 -15.57 -22.30
C VAL A 258 5.59 -14.55 -21.24
N LYS A 259 4.29 -14.40 -20.96
CA LYS A 259 3.79 -13.47 -19.94
C LYS A 259 4.29 -13.86 -18.55
N SER A 260 4.59 -12.86 -17.70
CA SER A 260 5.00 -13.07 -16.31
C SER A 260 3.98 -13.88 -15.53
N ILE A 261 4.46 -14.70 -14.58
CA ILE A 261 3.60 -15.58 -13.76
C ILE A 261 2.58 -14.73 -12.98
N TYR A 262 3.00 -13.59 -12.39
CA TYR A 262 2.08 -12.67 -11.74
C TYR A 262 1.05 -12.06 -12.70
N GLY A 263 1.44 -11.75 -13.93
CA GLY A 263 0.53 -11.26 -14.96
C GLY A 263 -0.60 -12.25 -15.29
N ILE A 264 -0.31 -13.56 -15.28
CA ILE A 264 -1.29 -14.64 -15.43
C ILE A 264 -2.10 -14.80 -14.15
N TYR A 265 -1.44 -14.87 -12.99
CA TYR A 265 -2.06 -14.95 -11.67
C TYR A 265 -3.14 -13.88 -11.48
N ARG A 266 -2.82 -12.62 -11.80
CA ARG A 266 -3.76 -11.51 -11.71
C ARG A 266 -5.01 -11.74 -12.57
N LYS A 267 -4.86 -12.25 -13.78
CA LYS A 267 -5.99 -12.53 -14.66
C LYS A 267 -6.85 -13.69 -14.16
N MET A 268 -6.23 -14.74 -13.64
CA MET A 268 -6.94 -15.89 -13.09
C MET A 268 -7.71 -15.54 -11.80
N TYR A 269 -7.02 -14.96 -10.83
CA TYR A 269 -7.57 -14.78 -9.48
C TYR A 269 -8.28 -13.44 -9.25
N MET A 270 -7.86 -12.34 -9.92
CA MET A 270 -8.50 -11.03 -9.76
C MET A 270 -9.56 -10.74 -10.83
N GLN A 271 -9.42 -11.28 -12.05
CA GLN A 271 -10.38 -11.13 -13.13
C GLN A 271 -11.24 -12.38 -13.34
N ASN A 272 -11.06 -13.42 -12.52
CA ASN A 272 -11.80 -14.69 -12.53
C ASN A 272 -11.84 -15.35 -13.90
N LYS A 273 -10.67 -15.46 -14.57
CA LYS A 273 -10.50 -16.10 -15.86
C LYS A 273 -9.83 -17.46 -15.71
N ASP A 274 -10.29 -18.43 -16.48
CA ASP A 274 -9.58 -19.68 -16.62
C ASP A 274 -8.27 -19.47 -17.44
N PHE A 275 -7.30 -20.37 -17.26
CA PHE A 275 -6.00 -20.26 -17.93
C PHE A 275 -6.14 -20.22 -19.46
N GLU A 276 -7.05 -21.02 -20.00
CA GLU A 276 -7.38 -21.12 -21.43
C GLU A 276 -8.08 -19.86 -21.99
N GLU A 277 -8.66 -19.02 -21.13
CA GLU A 277 -9.29 -17.73 -21.52
C GLU A 277 -8.26 -16.59 -21.60
N ILE A 278 -7.01 -16.83 -21.23
CA ILE A 278 -5.92 -15.85 -21.27
C ILE A 278 -5.18 -15.95 -22.60
N TYR A 279 -5.61 -15.23 -23.61
CA TYR A 279 -5.09 -15.29 -24.98
C TYR A 279 -3.77 -14.57 -25.22
N ASP A 280 -3.18 -13.91 -24.23
CA ASP A 280 -1.91 -13.18 -24.30
C ASP A 280 -0.82 -13.79 -23.40
N ILE A 281 -0.90 -15.11 -23.15
CA ILE A 281 0.14 -15.88 -22.46
C ILE A 281 1.39 -15.90 -23.30
N TYR A 282 1.23 -16.20 -24.58
CA TYR A 282 2.28 -16.26 -25.57
C TYR A 282 2.22 -15.02 -26.45
N ALA A 283 3.37 -14.41 -26.66
CA ALA A 283 3.46 -13.23 -27.51
C ALA A 283 4.66 -13.32 -28.45
N VAL A 284 4.49 -12.83 -29.67
CA VAL A 284 5.56 -12.58 -30.63
C VAL A 284 5.76 -11.10 -30.78
N ARG A 285 6.99 -10.65 -30.64
CA ARG A 285 7.38 -9.25 -30.76
C ARG A 285 8.13 -9.03 -32.09
N ILE A 286 7.62 -8.11 -32.89
CA ILE A 286 8.22 -7.72 -34.17
C ILE A 286 8.77 -6.31 -34.02
N ILE A 287 10.08 -6.16 -34.17
CA ILE A 287 10.81 -4.91 -34.02
C ILE A 287 11.35 -4.49 -35.40
N ILE A 288 10.92 -3.34 -35.89
CA ILE A 288 11.22 -2.81 -37.21
C ILE A 288 11.67 -1.33 -37.12
N ASP A 289 11.99 -0.71 -38.24
CA ASP A 289 12.65 0.60 -38.20
C ASP A 289 11.68 1.76 -38.20
N THR A 290 10.57 1.69 -38.92
CA THR A 290 9.65 2.82 -39.10
C THR A 290 8.21 2.52 -38.66
N VAL A 291 7.47 3.59 -38.31
CA VAL A 291 6.05 3.48 -37.95
C VAL A 291 5.20 2.98 -39.15
N ALA A 292 5.52 3.42 -40.36
CA ALA A 292 4.82 2.97 -41.56
C ALA A 292 4.96 1.44 -41.75
N GLU A 293 6.15 0.92 -41.58
CA GLU A 293 6.38 -0.53 -41.62
C GLU A 293 5.65 -1.28 -40.50
N CYS A 294 5.43 -0.67 -39.32
CA CYS A 294 4.62 -1.28 -38.26
C CYS A 294 3.20 -1.59 -38.75
N TYR A 295 2.56 -0.63 -39.40
CA TYR A 295 1.20 -0.84 -39.94
C TYR A 295 1.19 -1.78 -41.15
N SER A 296 2.25 -1.78 -41.98
CA SER A 296 2.39 -2.72 -43.08
C SER A 296 2.56 -4.16 -42.58
N ALA A 297 3.41 -4.35 -41.56
CA ALA A 297 3.59 -5.66 -40.91
C ALA A 297 2.29 -6.16 -40.27
N LEU A 298 1.48 -5.28 -39.67
CA LEU A 298 0.16 -5.66 -39.12
C LEU A 298 -0.74 -6.25 -40.22
N GLY A 299 -0.78 -5.64 -41.42
CA GLY A 299 -1.53 -6.17 -42.56
C GLY A 299 -1.06 -7.56 -42.98
N LEU A 300 0.26 -7.76 -43.07
CA LEU A 300 0.86 -9.07 -43.39
C LEU A 300 0.56 -10.13 -42.34
N ILE A 301 0.58 -9.77 -41.06
CA ILE A 301 0.22 -10.70 -39.97
C ILE A 301 -1.24 -11.11 -40.06
N HIS A 302 -2.16 -10.20 -40.40
CA HIS A 302 -3.58 -10.49 -40.56
C HIS A 302 -3.89 -11.30 -41.84
N ASP A 303 -3.01 -11.26 -42.84
CA ASP A 303 -3.05 -12.14 -44.01
C ASP A 303 -2.65 -13.58 -43.66
N MET A 304 -1.62 -13.73 -42.78
CA MET A 304 -1.14 -15.04 -42.34
C MET A 304 -2.05 -15.72 -41.31
N TYR A 305 -2.63 -14.94 -40.37
CA TYR A 305 -3.35 -15.42 -39.20
C TYR A 305 -4.66 -14.67 -39.00
N HIS A 306 -5.70 -15.36 -38.60
CA HIS A 306 -6.99 -14.72 -38.34
C HIS A 306 -6.99 -13.97 -37.01
N PRO A 307 -7.24 -12.64 -37.01
CA PRO A 307 -7.30 -11.86 -35.78
C PRO A 307 -8.59 -12.15 -34.99
N LEU A 308 -8.45 -12.22 -33.67
CA LEU A 308 -9.60 -12.31 -32.76
C LEU A 308 -10.33 -10.94 -32.70
N PRO A 309 -11.68 -10.91 -32.85
CA PRO A 309 -12.45 -9.67 -32.77
C PRO A 309 -12.25 -8.94 -31.44
N ASN A 310 -12.21 -7.61 -31.48
CA ASN A 310 -12.08 -6.73 -30.31
C ASN A 310 -10.76 -6.91 -29.52
N ARG A 311 -9.72 -7.49 -30.13
CA ARG A 311 -8.41 -7.74 -29.50
C ARG A 311 -7.27 -6.90 -30.12
N PHE A 312 -7.60 -6.03 -31.03
CA PHE A 312 -6.64 -5.07 -31.57
C PHE A 312 -6.53 -3.83 -30.67
N LYS A 313 -5.30 -3.36 -30.42
CA LYS A 313 -5.01 -2.14 -29.68
C LYS A 313 -3.88 -1.38 -30.35
N ASP A 314 -4.11 -0.11 -30.62
CA ASP A 314 -3.12 0.80 -31.21
C ASP A 314 -2.57 1.75 -30.14
N TYR A 315 -1.45 1.35 -29.54
CA TYR A 315 -0.71 2.18 -28.60
C TYR A 315 0.38 3.02 -29.29
N ILE A 316 0.50 2.99 -30.64
CA ILE A 316 1.35 3.92 -31.38
C ILE A 316 0.63 5.25 -31.51
N SER A 317 -0.63 5.21 -31.95
CA SER A 317 -1.47 6.42 -32.08
C SER A 317 -1.90 6.98 -30.72
N THR A 318 -2.09 6.13 -29.73
CA THR A 318 -2.52 6.50 -28.36
C THR A 318 -1.57 5.89 -27.35
N PRO A 319 -0.40 6.52 -27.09
CA PRO A 319 0.59 6.01 -26.15
C PRO A 319 0.05 5.92 -24.73
N LYS A 320 0.54 4.95 -23.96
CA LYS A 320 0.25 4.88 -22.53
C LYS A 320 0.97 5.99 -21.76
N PRO A 321 0.50 6.40 -20.55
CA PRO A 321 1.14 7.46 -19.76
C PRO A 321 2.60 7.22 -19.41
N ASN A 322 3.01 5.95 -19.31
CA ASN A 322 4.41 5.57 -19.11
C ASN A 322 5.24 5.64 -20.41
N GLY A 323 4.66 6.15 -21.52
CA GLY A 323 5.31 6.26 -22.81
C GLY A 323 5.43 4.95 -23.60
N TYR A 324 4.71 3.91 -23.22
CA TYR A 324 4.67 2.64 -23.96
C TYR A 324 3.92 2.80 -25.28
N GLN A 325 4.53 2.34 -26.38
CA GLN A 325 3.98 2.36 -27.73
C GLN A 325 4.18 0.99 -28.41
N SER A 326 3.13 0.45 -29.00
CA SER A 326 3.15 -0.79 -29.79
C SER A 326 1.79 -1.01 -30.45
N LEU A 327 1.70 -1.67 -31.60
CA LEU A 327 0.47 -2.28 -32.07
C LEU A 327 0.34 -3.65 -31.41
N HIS A 328 -0.84 -3.97 -30.92
CA HIS A 328 -1.17 -5.28 -30.35
C HIS A 328 -2.31 -5.90 -31.12
N THR A 329 -2.15 -7.12 -31.57
CA THR A 329 -3.22 -7.92 -32.15
C THR A 329 -3.12 -9.34 -31.60
N THR A 330 -4.25 -9.95 -31.25
CA THR A 330 -4.29 -11.35 -30.86
C THR A 330 -4.78 -12.15 -32.06
N VAL A 331 -4.03 -13.17 -32.43
CA VAL A 331 -4.32 -14.02 -33.60
C VAL A 331 -4.34 -15.49 -33.19
N ILE A 332 -4.94 -16.34 -34.03
CA ILE A 332 -4.99 -17.78 -33.84
C ILE A 332 -3.94 -18.45 -34.72
N GLY A 333 -3.04 -19.21 -34.10
CA GLY A 333 -2.03 -20.02 -34.77
C GLY A 333 -2.56 -21.32 -35.36
N ARG A 334 -1.67 -22.11 -36.00
CA ARG A 334 -2.03 -23.34 -36.70
C ARG A 334 -2.64 -24.42 -35.80
N GLU A 335 -2.23 -24.52 -34.54
CA GLU A 335 -2.76 -25.48 -33.56
C GLU A 335 -3.96 -24.96 -32.75
N ALA A 336 -4.67 -23.94 -33.27
CA ALA A 336 -5.73 -23.22 -32.57
C ALA A 336 -5.28 -22.56 -31.25
N ILE A 337 -3.96 -22.40 -31.02
CA ILE A 337 -3.41 -21.70 -29.87
C ILE A 337 -3.39 -20.21 -30.16
N PRO A 338 -4.08 -19.39 -29.35
CA PRO A 338 -4.02 -17.94 -29.52
C PRO A 338 -2.68 -17.38 -29.03
N PHE A 339 -2.17 -16.39 -29.74
CA PHE A 339 -1.00 -15.63 -29.32
C PHE A 339 -1.12 -14.16 -29.68
N GLU A 340 -0.50 -13.31 -28.89
CA GLU A 340 -0.47 -11.86 -29.14
C GLU A 340 0.72 -11.50 -30.04
N VAL A 341 0.50 -10.67 -31.05
CA VAL A 341 1.58 -10.08 -31.86
C VAL A 341 1.73 -8.61 -31.45
N GLN A 342 2.92 -8.23 -31.04
CA GLN A 342 3.31 -6.88 -30.64
C GLN A 342 4.27 -6.32 -31.69
N ILE A 343 3.86 -5.25 -32.38
CA ILE A 343 4.65 -4.63 -33.45
C ILE A 343 5.05 -3.24 -33.05
N ARG A 344 6.33 -2.92 -33.12
CA ARG A 344 6.88 -1.62 -32.69
C ARG A 344 8.22 -1.30 -33.34
N THR A 345 8.60 -0.03 -33.30
CA THR A 345 9.92 0.37 -33.80
C THR A 345 11.01 0.05 -32.79
N ARG A 346 12.30 0.08 -33.23
CA ARG A 346 13.45 -0.09 -32.34
C ARG A 346 13.49 0.94 -31.20
N GLU A 347 13.06 2.17 -31.47
CA GLU A 347 12.97 3.21 -30.43
C GLU A 347 11.86 2.88 -29.42
N MET A 348 10.68 2.48 -29.89
CA MET A 348 9.56 2.06 -29.03
C MET A 348 9.90 0.83 -28.20
N ASP A 349 10.66 -0.14 -28.77
CA ASP A 349 11.13 -1.33 -28.07
C ASP A 349 12.04 -0.95 -26.89
N ARG A 350 13.01 -0.08 -27.13
CA ARG A 350 13.90 0.43 -26.07
C ARG A 350 13.12 1.16 -24.96
N ASN A 351 12.18 2.03 -25.36
CA ASN A 351 11.36 2.74 -24.39
C ASN A 351 10.46 1.80 -23.57
N ALA A 352 9.97 0.71 -24.17
CA ALA A 352 9.14 -0.28 -23.49
C ALA A 352 9.92 -1.18 -22.52
N GLU A 353 11.20 -1.48 -22.81
CA GLU A 353 12.05 -2.32 -21.96
C GLU A 353 12.69 -1.55 -20.81
N TYR A 354 13.26 -0.38 -21.12
CA TYR A 354 14.10 0.41 -20.20
C TYR A 354 13.38 1.62 -19.63
N GLY A 355 12.22 2.00 -20.18
CA GLY A 355 11.45 3.14 -19.70
C GLY A 355 12.25 4.44 -19.68
N ILE A 356 12.23 5.12 -18.53
CA ILE A 356 12.95 6.37 -18.32
C ILE A 356 14.49 6.16 -18.39
N ALA A 357 15.00 4.99 -18.05
CA ALA A 357 16.44 4.67 -18.13
C ALA A 357 16.97 4.69 -19.59
N ALA A 358 16.10 4.50 -20.60
CA ALA A 358 16.50 4.59 -21.99
C ALA A 358 17.12 5.95 -22.39
N HIS A 359 16.76 7.03 -21.67
CA HIS A 359 17.33 8.36 -21.91
C HIS A 359 18.82 8.44 -21.55
N TRP A 360 19.27 7.75 -20.49
CA TRP A 360 20.69 7.69 -20.13
C TRP A 360 21.49 6.82 -21.08
N LYS A 361 20.82 5.84 -21.70
CA LYS A 361 21.48 4.93 -22.65
C LYS A 361 22.02 5.64 -23.92
N TYR A 362 21.54 6.86 -24.25
CA TYR A 362 21.87 7.58 -25.47
C TYR A 362 22.33 9.04 -25.26
N LYS A 363 22.90 9.38 -24.10
CA LYS A 363 23.36 10.72 -23.69
C LYS A 363 24.51 11.31 -24.56
N ALA A 364 24.80 10.77 -25.73
CA ALA A 364 25.79 11.31 -26.68
C ALA A 364 25.29 12.51 -27.52
N GLY A 365 24.25 13.26 -27.08
CA GLY A 365 23.71 14.43 -27.76
C GLY A 365 22.40 14.90 -27.12
N ILE A 366 22.47 15.65 -26.00
CA ILE A 366 21.29 16.24 -25.37
C ILE A 366 20.83 17.43 -26.24
N THR A 367 19.71 17.27 -26.94
CA THR A 367 18.94 18.41 -27.49
C THR A 367 17.89 18.83 -26.44
N ALA A 368 17.50 20.12 -26.43
CA ALA A 368 16.47 20.67 -25.54
C ALA A 368 15.17 19.85 -25.54
N ALA A 369 14.81 19.23 -26.67
CA ALA A 369 13.65 18.36 -26.82
C ALA A 369 13.70 17.05 -25.99
N SER A 370 14.89 16.59 -25.56
CA SER A 370 15.01 15.39 -24.72
C SER A 370 14.79 15.69 -23.23
N SER A 371 15.07 16.93 -22.79
CA SER A 371 14.78 17.42 -21.44
C SER A 371 13.27 17.56 -21.22
N ASP A 372 12.55 18.09 -22.20
CA ASP A 372 11.09 18.29 -22.12
C ASP A 372 10.33 16.96 -21.97
N ARG A 373 10.75 15.91 -22.69
CA ARG A 373 10.16 14.57 -22.59
C ARG A 373 10.40 13.90 -21.23
N LEU A 374 11.55 14.14 -20.58
CA LEU A 374 11.84 13.65 -19.24
C LEU A 374 10.96 14.36 -18.22
N ASP A 375 10.80 15.68 -18.38
CA ASP A 375 9.95 16.49 -17.52
C ASP A 375 8.47 16.12 -17.63
N GLU A 376 7.97 15.80 -18.81
CA GLU A 376 6.62 15.28 -19.00
C GLU A 376 6.41 13.92 -18.31
N ARG A 377 7.38 13.00 -18.42
CA ARG A 377 7.31 11.68 -17.78
C ARG A 377 7.38 11.76 -16.26
N LEU A 378 7.95 12.81 -15.68
CA LEU A 378 8.01 13.06 -14.24
C LEU A 378 6.93 14.03 -13.75
N ALA A 379 6.07 14.55 -14.63
CA ALA A 379 5.00 15.48 -14.27
C ALA A 379 4.07 14.90 -13.17
N TRP A 380 3.79 13.60 -13.22
CA TRP A 380 2.98 12.92 -12.21
C TRP A 380 3.62 12.96 -10.81
N VAL A 381 4.96 12.93 -10.71
CA VAL A 381 5.66 13.07 -9.42
C VAL A 381 5.43 14.47 -8.84
N ARG A 382 5.50 15.51 -9.70
CA ARG A 382 5.22 16.90 -9.30
C ARG A 382 3.77 17.07 -8.87
N GLN A 383 2.81 16.50 -9.62
CA GLN A 383 1.39 16.50 -9.25
C GLN A 383 1.15 15.84 -7.90
N LEU A 384 1.76 14.67 -7.64
CA LEU A 384 1.67 14.00 -6.35
C LEU A 384 2.27 14.83 -5.21
N LEU A 385 3.39 15.51 -5.44
CA LEU A 385 4.01 16.38 -4.45
C LEU A 385 3.20 17.67 -4.20
N GLU A 386 2.54 18.21 -5.23
CA GLU A 386 1.64 19.34 -5.09
C GLU A 386 0.36 18.96 -4.34
N SER A 387 -0.20 17.79 -4.64
CA SER A 387 -1.37 17.26 -3.92
C SER A 387 -1.06 17.04 -2.44
N GLN A 388 0.19 16.67 -2.12
CA GLN A 388 0.67 16.50 -0.77
C GLN A 388 0.68 17.80 0.05
N ARG A 389 0.97 18.96 -0.57
CA ARG A 389 0.91 20.26 0.11
C ARG A 389 -0.50 20.63 0.55
N SER A 390 -1.52 20.03 -0.06
CA SER A 390 -2.94 20.25 0.23
C SER A 390 -3.57 19.16 1.10
N SER A 391 -2.98 17.96 1.20
CA SER A 391 -3.47 16.88 2.05
C SER A 391 -2.78 16.88 3.41
N ILE A 392 -3.57 16.97 4.48
CA ILE A 392 -3.12 17.05 5.87
C ILE A 392 -2.85 15.65 6.45
N ASP A 393 -3.24 14.58 5.74
CA ASP A 393 -3.24 13.22 6.29
C ASP A 393 -2.40 12.21 5.47
N ALA A 394 -1.54 11.48 6.19
CA ALA A 394 -0.64 10.46 5.63
C ALA A 394 -1.39 9.27 4.98
N THR A 395 -2.57 8.91 5.49
CA THR A 395 -3.35 7.76 5.00
C THR A 395 -4.11 8.07 3.71
N ASP A 396 -4.62 9.31 3.59
CA ASP A 396 -5.22 9.79 2.33
C ASP A 396 -4.17 9.86 1.23
N LEU A 397 -2.96 10.32 1.57
CA LEU A 397 -1.82 10.33 0.66
C LEU A 397 -1.50 8.93 0.13
N LEU A 398 -1.44 7.91 1.00
CA LEU A 398 -1.21 6.53 0.58
C LEU A 398 -2.33 6.00 -0.32
N SER A 399 -3.58 6.32 0.00
CA SER A 399 -4.74 5.93 -0.80
C SER A 399 -4.71 6.60 -2.18
N ASP A 400 -4.43 7.90 -2.22
CA ASP A 400 -4.37 8.66 -3.46
C ASP A 400 -3.19 8.20 -4.33
N ILE A 401 -2.01 7.99 -3.76
CA ILE A 401 -0.85 7.46 -4.49
C ILE A 401 -1.11 6.04 -4.99
N LYS A 402 -1.73 5.16 -4.18
CA LYS A 402 -2.09 3.80 -4.62
C LYS A 402 -3.08 3.84 -5.77
N SER A 403 -4.09 4.72 -5.73
CA SER A 403 -5.05 4.92 -6.80
C SER A 403 -4.38 5.36 -8.10
N ASP A 404 -3.47 6.34 -8.03
CA ASP A 404 -2.78 6.88 -9.19
C ASP A 404 -1.69 5.93 -9.74
N LEU A 405 -1.21 4.97 -8.93
CA LEU A 405 -0.24 3.95 -9.35
C LEU A 405 -0.90 2.69 -9.95
N LEU A 406 -2.23 2.59 -9.97
CA LEU A 406 -2.92 1.42 -10.52
C LEU A 406 -2.63 1.24 -12.02
N PRO A 407 -2.36 0.00 -12.47
CA PRO A 407 -1.94 -0.28 -13.85
C PRO A 407 -3.07 -0.31 -14.87
N GLU A 408 -4.34 -0.30 -14.44
CA GLU A 408 -5.49 -0.37 -15.36
C GLU A 408 -6.01 1.02 -15.68
N GLU A 409 -6.07 1.33 -16.97
CA GLU A 409 -6.45 2.64 -17.50
C GLU A 409 -7.59 2.50 -18.51
N VAL A 410 -8.43 3.53 -18.57
CA VAL A 410 -9.50 3.68 -19.56
C VAL A 410 -9.25 4.92 -20.39
N PHE A 411 -9.54 4.84 -21.70
CA PHE A 411 -9.36 5.91 -22.67
C PHE A 411 -10.73 6.34 -23.18
N ALA A 412 -11.11 7.57 -22.88
CA ALA A 412 -12.36 8.15 -23.35
C ALA A 412 -12.08 9.38 -24.23
N PHE A 413 -13.05 9.74 -25.07
CA PHE A 413 -12.89 10.79 -26.06
C PHE A 413 -13.73 12.01 -25.71
N THR A 414 -13.18 13.20 -25.94
CA THR A 414 -14.00 14.40 -26.01
C THR A 414 -14.78 14.41 -27.35
N PRO A 415 -15.87 15.20 -27.49
CA PRO A 415 -16.56 15.37 -28.77
C PRO A 415 -15.66 15.95 -29.89
N ARG A 416 -14.50 16.52 -29.53
CA ARG A 416 -13.50 17.02 -30.49
C ARG A 416 -12.52 15.95 -30.96
N GLY A 417 -12.57 14.75 -30.34
CA GLY A 417 -11.66 13.66 -30.64
C GLY A 417 -10.40 13.62 -29.77
N ASP A 418 -10.27 14.50 -28.76
CA ASP A 418 -9.13 14.43 -27.82
C ASP A 418 -9.28 13.19 -26.93
N VAL A 419 -8.19 12.48 -26.73
CA VAL A 419 -8.14 11.28 -25.87
C VAL A 419 -7.81 11.69 -24.45
N ILE A 420 -8.68 11.35 -23.52
CA ILE A 420 -8.47 11.54 -22.07
C ILE A 420 -8.22 10.17 -21.43
N ASN A 421 -7.10 10.05 -20.75
CA ASN A 421 -6.72 8.85 -20.03
C ASN A 421 -7.06 8.97 -18.54
N LEU A 422 -7.69 7.94 -17.98
CA LEU A 422 -8.13 7.90 -16.59
C LEU A 422 -7.85 6.50 -15.99
N PRO A 423 -7.65 6.39 -14.67
CA PRO A 423 -7.59 5.10 -14.02
C PRO A 423 -8.94 4.36 -14.13
N ALA A 424 -8.90 3.04 -14.18
CA ALA A 424 -10.11 2.21 -14.20
C ALA A 424 -11.01 2.49 -13.00
N GLY A 425 -12.31 2.64 -13.25
CA GLY A 425 -13.31 3.02 -12.24
C GLY A 425 -13.45 4.53 -12.03
N ALA A 426 -12.70 5.37 -12.75
CA ALA A 426 -12.91 6.81 -12.77
C ALA A 426 -14.30 7.16 -13.30
N THR A 427 -14.87 8.26 -12.81
CA THR A 427 -16.22 8.71 -13.14
C THR A 427 -16.21 9.84 -14.17
N VAL A 428 -17.39 10.19 -14.70
CA VAL A 428 -17.52 11.35 -15.59
C VAL A 428 -17.15 12.68 -14.93
N ILE A 429 -17.16 12.75 -13.58
CA ILE A 429 -16.63 13.91 -12.85
C ILE A 429 -15.10 13.93 -12.95
N ASP A 430 -14.42 12.79 -12.76
CA ASP A 430 -12.98 12.69 -12.95
C ASP A 430 -12.58 13.10 -14.37
N PHE A 431 -13.35 12.66 -15.38
CA PHE A 431 -13.15 13.05 -16.79
C PHE A 431 -13.26 14.56 -16.97
N ALA A 432 -14.26 15.22 -16.35
CA ALA A 432 -14.45 16.67 -16.46
C ALA A 432 -13.24 17.44 -15.87
N TYR A 433 -12.71 16.98 -14.74
CA TYR A 433 -11.52 17.57 -14.12
C TYR A 433 -10.23 17.28 -14.87
N ALA A 434 -10.13 16.14 -15.54
CA ALA A 434 -9.00 15.80 -16.41
C ALA A 434 -8.93 16.71 -17.66
N ILE A 435 -10.08 17.14 -18.20
CA ILE A 435 -10.09 18.13 -19.29
C ILE A 435 -9.55 19.47 -18.79
N HIS A 436 -10.21 20.07 -17.78
CA HIS A 436 -9.80 21.33 -17.19
C HIS A 436 -10.57 21.61 -15.88
N SER A 437 -9.92 22.25 -14.90
CA SER A 437 -10.56 22.60 -13.61
C SER A 437 -11.83 23.44 -13.78
N ALA A 438 -11.85 24.39 -14.73
CA ALA A 438 -13.04 25.20 -14.98
C ALA A 438 -14.22 24.38 -15.54
N VAL A 439 -13.96 23.33 -16.32
CA VAL A 439 -14.99 22.41 -16.82
C VAL A 439 -15.55 21.59 -15.67
N GLY A 440 -14.67 20.99 -14.86
CA GLY A 440 -15.05 20.22 -13.66
C GLY A 440 -15.85 21.05 -12.66
N ASN A 441 -15.38 22.25 -12.30
CA ASN A 441 -16.08 23.14 -11.34
C ASN A 441 -17.48 23.54 -11.81
N ARG A 442 -17.70 23.68 -13.12
CA ARG A 442 -18.98 24.12 -13.72
C ARG A 442 -19.86 22.96 -14.19
N MET A 443 -19.42 21.72 -14.01
CA MET A 443 -20.18 20.55 -14.45
C MET A 443 -21.55 20.48 -13.78
N ILE A 444 -22.60 20.24 -14.57
CA ILE A 444 -23.96 19.98 -14.13
C ILE A 444 -24.47 18.59 -14.50
N GLY A 445 -23.83 17.94 -15.48
CA GLY A 445 -24.15 16.62 -15.97
C GLY A 445 -23.19 16.19 -17.08
N ALA A 446 -23.38 14.99 -17.57
CA ALA A 446 -22.63 14.46 -18.71
C ALA A 446 -23.52 13.67 -19.66
N LYS A 447 -23.11 13.61 -20.93
CA LYS A 447 -23.63 12.68 -21.92
C LYS A 447 -22.52 11.72 -22.35
N VAL A 448 -22.81 10.45 -22.37
CA VAL A 448 -21.95 9.40 -22.91
C VAL A 448 -22.60 8.86 -24.18
N ASN A 449 -21.89 8.89 -25.29
CA ASN A 449 -22.39 8.48 -26.61
C ASN A 449 -23.76 9.11 -26.92
N ASN A 450 -23.90 10.42 -26.67
CA ASN A 450 -25.11 11.24 -26.84
C ASN A 450 -26.28 10.91 -25.87
N ARG A 451 -26.09 10.09 -24.83
CA ARG A 451 -27.11 9.78 -23.81
C ARG A 451 -26.72 10.39 -22.47
N ILE A 452 -27.66 11.04 -21.80
CA ILE A 452 -27.45 11.58 -20.45
C ILE A 452 -27.21 10.41 -19.49
N VAL A 453 -26.17 10.53 -18.67
CA VAL A 453 -25.78 9.52 -17.67
C VAL A 453 -25.75 10.14 -16.26
N PRO A 454 -25.87 9.33 -15.20
CA PRO A 454 -25.63 9.78 -13.83
C PRO A 454 -24.20 10.30 -13.66
N ILE A 455 -23.98 11.17 -12.66
CA ILE A 455 -22.67 11.78 -12.38
C ILE A 455 -21.64 10.80 -11.83
N ASP A 456 -22.06 9.66 -11.32
CA ASP A 456 -21.25 8.55 -10.82
C ASP A 456 -21.00 7.46 -11.88
N HIS A 457 -21.44 7.70 -13.14
CA HIS A 457 -21.17 6.79 -14.25
C HIS A 457 -19.67 6.55 -14.38
N GLN A 458 -19.25 5.27 -14.34
CA GLN A 458 -17.87 4.86 -14.51
C GLN A 458 -17.50 4.85 -16.00
N VAL A 459 -16.44 5.56 -16.32
CA VAL A 459 -15.95 5.71 -17.69
C VAL A 459 -15.41 4.38 -18.22
N VAL A 460 -15.79 4.03 -19.44
CA VAL A 460 -15.32 2.83 -20.16
C VAL A 460 -14.53 3.24 -21.40
N THR A 461 -13.52 2.45 -21.75
CA THR A 461 -12.69 2.72 -22.94
C THR A 461 -13.53 2.76 -24.21
N GLY A 462 -13.34 3.81 -25.01
CA GLY A 462 -14.04 4.02 -26.29
C GLY A 462 -15.28 4.91 -26.20
N GLU A 463 -15.67 5.34 -24.98
CA GLU A 463 -16.81 6.25 -24.80
C GLU A 463 -16.47 7.67 -25.26
N ILE A 464 -17.42 8.33 -25.92
CA ILE A 464 -17.38 9.76 -26.25
C ILE A 464 -18.18 10.50 -25.17
N ILE A 465 -17.49 11.37 -24.41
CA ILE A 465 -18.07 12.02 -23.22
C ILE A 465 -18.16 13.53 -23.45
N GLU A 466 -19.39 14.05 -23.44
CA GLU A 466 -19.70 15.48 -23.47
C GLU A 466 -20.06 15.97 -22.07
N ILE A 467 -19.30 16.91 -21.52
CA ILE A 467 -19.59 17.52 -20.21
C ILE A 467 -20.53 18.71 -20.39
N ILE A 468 -21.65 18.66 -19.69
CA ILE A 468 -22.63 19.74 -19.65
C ILE A 468 -22.22 20.72 -18.53
N THR A 469 -21.92 21.97 -18.89
CA THR A 469 -21.46 22.99 -17.96
C THR A 469 -22.56 24.00 -17.65
N GLY A 470 -22.60 24.44 -16.38
CA GLY A 470 -23.48 25.51 -15.89
C GLY A 470 -22.84 26.90 -15.92
N PRO A 471 -23.49 27.89 -15.28
CA PRO A 471 -22.98 29.25 -15.12
C PRO A 471 -21.65 29.31 -14.37
N GLU A 472 -20.90 30.42 -14.53
CA GLU A 472 -19.56 30.59 -13.95
C GLU A 472 -19.52 30.63 -12.41
N ASN A 473 -20.57 31.07 -11.79
CA ASN A 473 -20.71 31.16 -10.32
C ASN A 473 -21.07 29.82 -9.64
N ARG A 474 -21.26 28.75 -10.41
CA ARG A 474 -21.58 27.43 -9.87
C ARG A 474 -20.28 26.68 -9.57
N GLY A 475 -20.12 26.21 -8.33
CA GLY A 475 -19.01 25.35 -7.93
C GLY A 475 -19.39 23.87 -7.85
N PRO A 476 -18.42 23.02 -7.55
CA PRO A 476 -18.64 21.57 -7.34
C PRO A 476 -19.50 21.31 -6.09
N SER A 477 -20.17 20.14 -6.04
CA SER A 477 -20.82 19.65 -4.83
C SER A 477 -19.80 18.95 -3.91
N ARG A 478 -19.99 19.04 -2.58
CA ARG A 478 -19.17 18.32 -1.59
C ARG A 478 -19.30 16.82 -1.71
N ASP A 479 -20.51 16.33 -2.06
CA ASP A 479 -20.75 14.90 -2.24
C ASP A 479 -19.87 14.28 -3.33
N TRP A 480 -19.37 15.10 -4.27
CA TRP A 480 -18.48 14.62 -5.32
C TRP A 480 -17.17 14.07 -4.78
N LEU A 481 -16.70 14.53 -3.60
CA LEU A 481 -15.50 13.97 -2.95
C LEU A 481 -15.65 12.48 -2.62
N ASN A 482 -16.88 11.99 -2.43
CA ASN A 482 -17.16 10.58 -2.19
C ASN A 482 -17.30 9.78 -3.48
N ILE A 483 -17.58 10.45 -4.61
CA ILE A 483 -17.86 9.83 -5.92
C ILE A 483 -16.56 9.71 -6.72
N VAL A 484 -15.76 10.76 -6.79
CA VAL A 484 -14.52 10.82 -7.58
C VAL A 484 -13.48 9.82 -7.11
N LYS A 485 -12.74 9.26 -8.06
CA LYS A 485 -11.71 8.26 -7.81
C LYS A 485 -10.30 8.82 -7.92
N THR A 486 -10.08 9.81 -8.83
CA THR A 486 -8.75 10.37 -9.05
C THR A 486 -8.36 11.35 -7.94
N SER A 487 -7.08 11.32 -7.55
CA SER A 487 -6.49 12.30 -6.63
C SER A 487 -6.56 13.71 -7.19
N GLU A 488 -6.41 13.86 -8.51
CA GLU A 488 -6.48 15.14 -9.21
C GLU A 488 -7.85 15.81 -9.04
N ALA A 489 -8.95 15.10 -9.29
CA ALA A 489 -10.30 15.61 -9.11
C ALA A 489 -10.58 15.97 -7.66
N LYS A 490 -10.22 15.09 -6.71
CA LYS A 490 -10.36 15.33 -5.26
C LYS A 490 -9.64 16.61 -4.84
N ASN A 491 -8.38 16.79 -5.26
CA ASN A 491 -7.57 17.94 -4.90
C ASN A 491 -8.10 19.25 -5.52
N LYS A 492 -8.51 19.22 -6.79
CA LYS A 492 -9.11 20.39 -7.46
C LYS A 492 -10.42 20.82 -6.78
N ILE A 493 -11.28 19.85 -6.38
CA ILE A 493 -12.51 20.11 -5.63
C ILE A 493 -12.18 20.71 -4.25
N ARG A 494 -11.27 20.10 -3.47
CA ARG A 494 -10.86 20.61 -2.14
C ARG A 494 -10.28 22.01 -2.24
N ASN A 495 -9.42 22.28 -3.23
CA ASN A 495 -8.81 23.59 -3.45
C ASN A 495 -9.86 24.66 -3.80
N TRP A 496 -10.88 24.30 -4.59
CA TRP A 496 -11.98 25.20 -4.89
C TRP A 496 -12.73 25.61 -3.61
N PHE A 497 -13.12 24.64 -2.77
CA PHE A 497 -13.78 24.92 -1.49
C PHE A 497 -12.90 25.74 -0.54
N LYS A 498 -11.62 25.42 -0.47
CA LYS A 498 -10.65 26.15 0.37
C LYS A 498 -10.57 27.63 -0.01
N LYS A 499 -10.66 27.95 -1.30
CA LYS A 499 -10.48 29.31 -1.83
C LYS A 499 -11.77 30.13 -1.81
N GLU A 500 -12.88 29.55 -2.30
CA GLU A 500 -14.10 30.30 -2.59
C GLU A 500 -15.07 30.41 -1.41
N ARG A 501 -15.01 29.50 -0.43
CA ARG A 501 -15.96 29.43 0.69
C ARG A 501 -15.29 29.31 2.06
N ARG A 502 -14.23 30.06 2.28
CA ARG A 502 -13.44 29.93 3.51
C ARG A 502 -14.28 30.18 4.78
N ASP A 503 -15.06 31.23 4.82
CA ASP A 503 -15.82 31.59 6.01
C ASP A 503 -16.98 30.62 6.30
N GLU A 504 -17.65 30.14 5.24
CA GLU A 504 -18.66 29.08 5.35
C GLU A 504 -18.03 27.78 5.87
N ASN A 505 -16.85 27.42 5.37
CA ASN A 505 -16.13 26.22 5.81
C ASN A 505 -15.72 26.31 7.28
N ILE A 506 -15.29 27.48 7.78
CA ILE A 506 -14.98 27.69 9.19
C ILE A 506 -16.23 27.48 10.05
N ALA A 507 -17.37 28.06 9.65
CA ALA A 507 -18.61 27.92 10.38
C ALA A 507 -19.13 26.48 10.45
N GLU A 508 -19.13 25.78 9.29
CA GLU A 508 -19.56 24.37 9.20
C GLU A 508 -18.60 23.42 9.93
N GLY A 509 -17.30 23.66 9.80
CA GLY A 509 -16.29 22.86 10.48
C GLY A 509 -16.37 23.00 12.00
N LYS A 510 -16.62 24.20 12.48
CA LYS A 510 -16.84 24.47 13.90
C LYS A 510 -18.09 23.76 14.42
N ASP A 511 -19.24 23.88 13.73
CA ASP A 511 -20.47 23.19 14.10
C ASP A 511 -20.31 21.65 14.11
N ALA A 512 -19.67 21.12 13.09
CA ALA A 512 -19.38 19.67 13.00
C ALA A 512 -18.47 19.21 14.15
N PHE A 513 -17.43 19.98 14.49
CA PHE A 513 -16.50 19.69 15.58
C PHE A 513 -17.18 19.76 16.94
N GLU A 514 -18.01 20.78 17.19
CA GLU A 514 -18.78 20.92 18.43
C GLU A 514 -19.80 19.78 18.61
N LYS A 515 -20.46 19.35 17.53
CA LYS A 515 -21.34 18.18 17.55
C LYS A 515 -20.57 16.90 17.95
N GLU A 516 -19.34 16.73 17.45
CA GLU A 516 -18.52 15.59 17.78
C GLU A 516 -18.00 15.64 19.23
N LEU A 517 -17.66 16.82 19.78
CA LEU A 517 -17.34 16.98 21.20
C LEU A 517 -18.53 16.57 22.09
N ARG A 518 -19.74 17.04 21.74
CA ARG A 518 -20.96 16.66 22.47
C ARG A 518 -21.26 15.16 22.38
N ARG A 519 -21.03 14.57 21.22
CA ARG A 519 -21.23 13.13 20.98
C ARG A 519 -20.29 12.26 21.83
N ASN A 520 -19.05 12.72 22.03
CA ASN A 520 -18.06 12.05 22.87
C ASN A 520 -18.09 12.48 24.34
N LEU A 521 -19.09 13.28 24.77
CA LEU A 521 -19.26 13.78 26.16
C LEU A 521 -18.04 14.53 26.70
N MET A 522 -17.30 15.22 25.82
CA MET A 522 -16.13 16.01 26.18
C MET A 522 -16.56 17.43 26.50
N VAL A 523 -16.32 17.83 27.75
CA VAL A 523 -16.56 19.21 28.22
C VAL A 523 -15.20 19.82 28.52
N ILE A 524 -14.84 20.85 27.73
CA ILE A 524 -13.59 21.57 27.89
C ILE A 524 -13.90 22.84 28.67
N PRO A 525 -13.18 23.15 29.80
CA PRO A 525 -13.37 24.38 30.56
C PRO A 525 -13.10 25.59 29.66
N PRO A 526 -13.94 26.66 29.76
CA PRO A 526 -13.79 27.89 28.94
C PRO A 526 -12.37 28.50 29.02
N GLU A 527 -11.79 28.47 30.21
CA GLU A 527 -10.45 29.05 30.49
C GLU A 527 -9.31 28.32 29.79
N GLN A 528 -9.51 27.06 29.42
CA GLN A 528 -8.49 26.21 28.78
C GLN A 528 -8.83 25.93 27.31
N TYR A 529 -9.97 26.41 26.81
CA TYR A 529 -10.48 26.11 25.49
C TYR A 529 -9.52 26.54 24.36
N ASP A 530 -9.03 27.79 24.44
CA ASP A 530 -8.17 28.36 23.38
C ASP A 530 -6.80 27.68 23.32
N GLU A 531 -6.23 27.34 24.48
CA GLU A 531 -4.99 26.62 24.55
C GLU A 531 -5.13 25.16 24.01
N PHE A 532 -6.20 24.50 24.43
CA PHE A 532 -6.56 23.17 23.97
C PHE A 532 -6.73 23.14 22.46
N MET A 533 -7.50 24.06 21.89
CA MET A 533 -7.74 24.12 20.45
C MET A 533 -6.48 24.47 19.66
N SER A 534 -5.62 25.35 20.18
CA SER A 534 -4.34 25.69 19.56
C SER A 534 -3.39 24.52 19.54
N ASN A 535 -3.34 23.73 20.62
CA ASN A 535 -2.53 22.51 20.69
C ASN A 535 -3.07 21.44 19.73
N LEU A 536 -4.39 21.26 19.66
CA LEU A 536 -5.02 20.32 18.75
C LEU A 536 -4.80 20.71 17.28
N ALA A 537 -4.90 22.00 16.93
CA ALA A 537 -4.61 22.50 15.59
C ALA A 537 -3.15 22.21 15.20
N ARG A 538 -2.20 22.50 16.09
CA ARG A 538 -0.76 22.24 15.86
C ARG A 538 -0.45 20.74 15.67
N ARG A 539 -1.10 19.89 16.47
CA ARG A 539 -0.97 18.42 16.33
C ARG A 539 -1.55 17.87 15.01
N ASN A 540 -2.47 18.61 14.40
CA ASN A 540 -3.03 18.30 13.09
C ASN A 540 -2.38 19.10 11.95
N HIS A 541 -1.20 19.69 12.19
CA HIS A 541 -0.42 20.45 11.22
C HIS A 541 -1.14 21.66 10.62
N CYS A 542 -2.06 22.26 11.39
CA CYS A 542 -2.74 23.50 11.04
C CYS A 542 -2.08 24.68 11.76
N ASN A 543 -1.89 25.82 11.05
CA ASN A 543 -1.24 27.00 11.60
C ASN A 543 -2.16 27.80 12.53
N SER A 544 -3.48 27.61 12.42
CA SER A 544 -4.50 28.26 13.28
C SER A 544 -5.71 27.35 13.49
N VAL A 545 -6.51 27.68 14.52
CA VAL A 545 -7.76 26.99 14.81
C VAL A 545 -8.77 27.19 13.67
N ASP A 546 -8.82 28.38 13.08
CA ASP A 546 -9.68 28.67 11.92
C ASP A 546 -9.28 27.84 10.69
N GLU A 547 -7.98 27.62 10.49
CA GLU A 547 -7.50 26.74 9.42
C GLU A 547 -7.94 25.28 9.67
N MET A 548 -7.90 24.82 10.91
CA MET A 548 -8.39 23.50 11.28
C MET A 548 -9.90 23.37 11.06
N TYR A 549 -10.70 24.35 11.47
CA TYR A 549 -12.14 24.36 11.21
C TYR A 549 -12.45 24.42 9.71
N ALA A 550 -11.75 25.29 8.97
CA ALA A 550 -11.91 25.33 7.52
C ALA A 550 -11.59 23.96 6.88
N ALA A 551 -10.51 23.30 7.35
CA ALA A 551 -10.13 21.99 6.86
C ALA A 551 -11.18 20.90 7.14
N ILE A 552 -11.82 20.94 8.29
CA ILE A 552 -12.95 20.06 8.61
C ILE A 552 -14.15 20.39 7.69
N GLY A 553 -14.45 21.67 7.51
CA GLY A 553 -15.61 22.13 6.73
C GLY A 553 -15.53 21.74 5.26
N TYR A 554 -14.37 21.89 4.59
CA TYR A 554 -14.24 21.45 3.18
C TYR A 554 -13.87 19.97 3.02
N GLY A 555 -13.83 19.19 4.11
CA GLY A 555 -13.57 17.75 4.08
C GLY A 555 -12.09 17.37 3.89
N GLY A 556 -11.17 18.32 4.05
CA GLY A 556 -9.70 18.09 4.03
C GLY A 556 -9.20 17.38 5.28
N LEU A 557 -9.92 17.49 6.40
CA LEU A 557 -9.59 16.85 7.66
C LEU A 557 -10.85 16.16 8.22
N GLN A 558 -10.82 14.83 8.26
CA GLN A 558 -11.95 14.04 8.72
C GLN A 558 -12.02 13.99 10.26
N LEU A 559 -13.18 14.24 10.85
CA LEU A 559 -13.40 14.22 12.30
C LEU A 559 -13.04 12.89 12.97
N ALA A 560 -13.31 11.77 12.29
CA ALA A 560 -12.97 10.44 12.81
C ALA A 560 -11.46 10.27 13.07
N ARG A 561 -10.62 11.01 12.36
CA ARG A 561 -9.15 10.96 12.48
C ARG A 561 -8.60 11.96 13.49
N ILE A 562 -9.34 13.05 13.76
CA ILE A 562 -9.02 13.98 14.85
C ILE A 562 -9.32 13.35 16.21
N LEU A 563 -10.32 12.47 16.28
CA LEU A 563 -10.81 11.87 17.53
C LEU A 563 -9.74 11.22 18.42
N PRO A 564 -8.79 10.42 17.92
CA PRO A 564 -7.73 9.87 18.78
C PRO A 564 -6.86 10.96 19.40
N LYS A 565 -6.42 11.94 18.59
CA LYS A 565 -5.59 13.06 19.05
C LYS A 565 -6.38 13.98 19.99
N LEU A 566 -7.66 14.17 19.73
CA LEU A 566 -8.60 14.90 20.59
C LEU A 566 -8.73 14.22 21.95
N LYS A 567 -8.90 12.90 21.99
CA LYS A 567 -8.99 12.11 23.23
C LYS A 567 -7.69 12.17 24.03
N GLU A 568 -6.54 12.07 23.39
CA GLU A 568 -5.25 12.22 24.04
C GLU A 568 -5.07 13.59 24.66
N GLU A 569 -5.40 14.68 23.92
CA GLU A 569 -5.28 16.04 24.43
C GLU A 569 -6.26 16.30 25.56
N TYR A 570 -7.48 15.76 25.46
CA TYR A 570 -8.48 15.84 26.54
C TYR A 570 -8.03 15.06 27.80
N THR A 571 -7.35 13.94 27.65
CA THR A 571 -6.78 13.18 28.78
C THR A 571 -5.63 13.96 29.42
N ARG A 572 -4.80 14.64 28.63
CA ARG A 572 -3.76 15.54 29.12
C ARG A 572 -4.32 16.71 29.92
N LEU A 573 -5.36 17.33 29.41
CA LEU A 573 -6.06 18.43 30.08
C LEU A 573 -6.58 17.97 31.45
N LYS A 574 -7.16 16.80 31.56
CA LYS A 574 -7.59 16.20 32.85
C LYS A 574 -6.44 15.78 33.76
N ALA A 575 -5.28 15.48 33.23
CA ALA A 575 -4.10 15.12 34.02
C ALA A 575 -3.41 16.36 34.66
N THR A 576 -3.71 17.55 34.18
CA THR A 576 -3.16 18.83 34.71
C THR A 576 -3.93 19.35 35.94
N GLU A 577 -5.08 18.77 36.30
CA GLU A 577 -5.73 19.04 37.57
C GLU A 577 -4.89 18.44 38.73
N PRO A 578 -4.60 19.21 39.81
CA PRO A 578 -3.71 18.77 40.89
C PRO A 578 -4.29 17.56 41.62
N LYS A 579 -3.74 16.39 41.37
CA LYS A 579 -3.97 15.19 42.20
C LYS A 579 -3.22 15.34 43.54
N PRO A 580 -3.81 14.92 44.66
CA PRO A 580 -3.09 14.85 45.93
C PRO A 580 -1.95 13.79 45.78
N LEU A 581 -0.77 14.16 46.29
CA LEU A 581 0.47 13.43 46.23
C LEU A 581 0.32 11.95 46.68
N PRO A 582 0.75 10.97 45.90
CA PRO A 582 0.90 9.61 46.38
C PRO A 582 2.33 9.40 46.91
N THR A 583 2.42 8.85 48.06
CA THR A 583 3.62 8.29 48.67
C THR A 583 4.02 6.98 47.99
N VAL A 584 5.34 6.82 47.79
CA VAL A 584 6.14 5.59 47.64
C VAL A 584 6.24 4.96 46.25
N ASP A 585 7.47 5.05 45.70
CA ASP A 585 7.99 4.29 44.56
C ASP A 585 7.95 2.77 44.80
N ILE A 586 7.20 2.06 43.94
CA ILE A 586 7.34 0.61 43.76
C ILE A 586 7.75 0.38 42.30
N LYS A 587 8.83 -0.37 42.08
CA LYS A 587 9.33 -0.77 40.75
C LYS A 587 8.20 -1.41 39.92
N ARG A 588 7.90 -0.81 38.79
CA ARG A 588 6.88 -1.30 37.84
C ARG A 588 7.42 -2.48 37.05
N VAL A 589 6.77 -3.60 37.12
CA VAL A 589 6.99 -4.78 36.27
C VAL A 589 5.82 -4.86 35.30
N HIS A 590 6.13 -4.92 34.02
CA HIS A 590 5.12 -4.99 32.93
C HIS A 590 4.65 -6.43 32.77
N SER A 591 3.32 -6.67 32.81
CA SER A 591 2.71 -7.93 32.38
C SER A 591 1.99 -7.75 31.04
N SER A 592 1.98 -8.79 30.20
CA SER A 592 1.36 -8.76 28.87
C SER A 592 -0.17 -8.65 28.88
N ASP A 593 -0.82 -8.91 30.01
CA ASP A 593 -2.30 -9.06 30.11
C ASP A 593 -3.00 -7.95 30.92
N GLY A 594 -2.32 -6.81 31.14
CA GLY A 594 -2.91 -5.64 31.79
C GLY A 594 -3.17 -5.75 33.29
N VAL A 595 -2.65 -6.79 33.98
CA VAL A 595 -2.74 -6.99 35.44
C VAL A 595 -1.36 -7.31 36.00
N VAL A 596 -1.02 -6.68 37.12
CA VAL A 596 0.20 -6.94 37.91
C VAL A 596 -0.16 -7.76 39.14
N VAL A 597 0.53 -8.87 39.36
CA VAL A 597 0.34 -9.76 40.53
C VAL A 597 1.54 -9.61 41.45
N GLU A 598 1.30 -9.30 42.72
CA GLU A 598 2.36 -9.08 43.72
C GLU A 598 3.16 -10.36 43.94
N GLY A 599 4.49 -10.30 43.74
CA GLY A 599 5.41 -11.40 43.99
C GLY A 599 5.49 -12.49 42.92
N ILE A 600 4.83 -12.32 41.76
CA ILE A 600 4.88 -13.29 40.67
C ILE A 600 5.08 -12.56 39.36
N ASP A 601 6.25 -12.69 38.74
CA ASP A 601 6.58 -12.11 37.45
C ASP A 601 6.28 -13.10 36.32
N ASN A 602 5.74 -12.59 35.18
CA ASN A 602 5.53 -13.33 33.92
C ASN A 602 4.68 -14.63 34.05
N CYS A 603 3.64 -14.65 34.88
CA CYS A 603 2.75 -15.80 34.93
C CYS A 603 1.52 -15.62 34.01
N PRO A 604 1.01 -16.69 33.38
CA PRO A 604 -0.25 -16.63 32.63
C PRO A 604 -1.41 -16.21 33.54
N ILE A 605 -2.20 -15.23 33.06
CA ILE A 605 -3.36 -14.67 33.74
C ILE A 605 -4.65 -15.12 33.07
N LYS A 606 -5.67 -15.45 33.88
CA LYS A 606 -7.01 -15.75 33.37
C LYS A 606 -8.04 -15.01 34.21
N PHE A 607 -8.94 -14.30 33.53
CA PHE A 607 -10.07 -13.65 34.21
C PHE A 607 -11.15 -14.67 34.57
N ALA A 608 -11.61 -14.61 35.80
CA ALA A 608 -12.61 -15.55 36.33
C ALA A 608 -13.99 -15.28 35.70
N LYS A 609 -14.61 -16.31 35.19
CA LYS A 609 -15.95 -16.22 34.54
C LYS A 609 -17.09 -15.93 35.55
N CYS A 610 -16.89 -16.20 36.83
CA CYS A 610 -17.91 -16.01 37.88
C CYS A 610 -18.15 -14.54 38.25
N CYS A 611 -17.22 -13.63 37.92
CA CYS A 611 -17.33 -12.21 38.27
C CYS A 611 -16.81 -11.29 37.19
N SER A 612 -16.21 -11.84 36.12
CA SER A 612 -15.74 -11.11 34.90
C SER A 612 -15.13 -9.74 35.22
N PRO A 613 -13.98 -9.68 35.96
CA PRO A 613 -13.42 -8.40 36.44
C PRO A 613 -13.04 -7.48 35.28
N LEU A 614 -13.22 -6.17 35.46
CA LEU A 614 -12.91 -5.11 34.50
C LEU A 614 -11.95 -4.08 35.10
N PRO A 615 -11.14 -3.38 34.28
CA PRO A 615 -10.34 -2.27 34.77
C PRO A 615 -11.17 -1.24 35.54
N GLY A 616 -10.76 -0.98 36.79
CA GLY A 616 -11.49 -0.17 37.76
C GLY A 616 -12.26 -0.96 38.83
N ASP A 617 -12.39 -2.31 38.72
CA ASP A 617 -12.82 -3.17 39.81
C ASP A 617 -11.63 -3.43 40.78
N ASP A 618 -11.89 -3.60 42.10
CA ASP A 618 -10.90 -4.08 43.06
C ASP A 618 -10.72 -5.59 42.85
N ILE A 619 -9.48 -6.00 42.50
CA ILE A 619 -9.19 -7.35 42.07
C ILE A 619 -8.26 -8.10 43.03
N ILE A 620 -8.32 -9.41 42.97
CA ILE A 620 -7.44 -10.33 43.70
C ILE A 620 -7.12 -11.56 42.82
N GLY A 621 -5.90 -12.07 42.93
CA GLY A 621 -5.43 -13.24 42.18
C GLY A 621 -5.52 -14.51 42.97
N PHE A 622 -5.96 -15.60 42.36
CA PHE A 622 -5.91 -16.97 42.93
C PHE A 622 -4.90 -17.81 42.14
N VAL A 623 -3.86 -18.27 42.81
CA VAL A 623 -2.83 -19.14 42.20
C VAL A 623 -3.42 -20.54 41.98
N THR A 624 -3.59 -20.89 40.68
CA THR A 624 -4.15 -22.18 40.27
C THR A 624 -3.07 -23.28 40.19
N ARG A 625 -3.44 -24.55 40.35
CA ARG A 625 -2.50 -25.67 40.20
C ARG A 625 -2.27 -25.93 38.69
N GLY A 626 -1.18 -25.39 38.12
CA GLY A 626 -0.73 -25.68 36.76
C GLY A 626 -1.15 -24.70 35.66
N PHE A 627 -1.97 -23.66 35.92
CA PHE A 627 -2.48 -22.74 34.87
C PHE A 627 -2.29 -21.24 35.18
N GLY A 628 -1.34 -20.87 36.04
CA GLY A 628 -1.09 -19.47 36.39
C GLY A 628 -2.08 -18.89 37.42
N VAL A 629 -2.41 -17.59 37.31
CA VAL A 629 -3.25 -16.87 38.29
C VAL A 629 -4.62 -16.54 37.71
N SER A 630 -5.69 -16.91 38.43
CA SER A 630 -7.07 -16.54 38.10
C SER A 630 -7.42 -15.24 38.84
N ILE A 631 -7.76 -14.19 38.05
CA ILE A 631 -8.12 -12.87 38.61
C ILE A 631 -9.62 -12.81 38.85
N HIS A 632 -9.98 -12.44 40.04
CA HIS A 632 -11.36 -12.26 40.54
C HIS A 632 -11.58 -10.85 41.04
N LYS A 633 -12.83 -10.40 41.08
CA LYS A 633 -13.22 -9.25 41.90
C LYS A 633 -13.13 -9.64 43.39
N ARG A 634 -12.67 -8.72 44.22
CA ARG A 634 -12.52 -8.96 45.67
C ARG A 634 -13.88 -9.20 46.36
N ASP A 635 -14.95 -8.61 45.86
CA ASP A 635 -16.33 -8.75 46.35
C ASP A 635 -17.06 -10.00 45.84
N CYS A 636 -16.42 -10.82 45.00
CA CYS A 636 -17.01 -12.03 44.45
C CYS A 636 -17.35 -13.05 45.54
N ALA A 637 -18.56 -13.60 45.50
CA ALA A 637 -19.04 -14.59 46.48
C ALA A 637 -18.11 -15.80 46.58
N ASN A 638 -17.57 -16.29 45.48
CA ASN A 638 -16.63 -17.39 45.42
C ASN A 638 -15.29 -17.06 46.13
N VAL A 639 -14.83 -15.81 46.05
CA VAL A 639 -13.64 -15.33 46.74
C VAL A 639 -13.87 -15.30 48.23
N GLN A 640 -14.99 -14.70 48.66
CA GLN A 640 -15.33 -14.59 50.08
C GLN A 640 -15.52 -15.95 50.77
N GLN A 641 -16.04 -16.93 50.04
CA GLN A 641 -16.19 -18.28 50.53
C GLN A 641 -14.85 -19.02 50.57
N SER A 642 -14.04 -18.94 49.49
CA SER A 642 -12.75 -19.63 49.40
C SER A 642 -11.68 -19.04 50.31
N MET A 643 -11.74 -17.76 50.68
CA MET A 643 -10.84 -17.16 51.66
C MET A 643 -11.05 -17.66 53.09
N LYS A 644 -12.23 -18.19 53.41
CA LYS A 644 -12.53 -18.80 54.71
C LYS A 644 -11.97 -20.22 54.87
N ASP A 645 -11.56 -20.84 53.77
CA ASP A 645 -10.99 -22.17 53.76
C ASP A 645 -9.47 -22.10 54.03
N PRO A 646 -8.95 -22.70 55.10
CA PRO A 646 -7.52 -22.66 55.47
C PRO A 646 -6.58 -23.20 54.38
N GLU A 647 -7.01 -24.18 53.59
CA GLU A 647 -6.21 -24.76 52.50
C GLU A 647 -6.05 -23.84 51.33
N ASN A 648 -6.99 -22.94 51.10
CA ASN A 648 -7.00 -22.04 49.97
C ASN A 648 -6.54 -20.60 50.32
N ALA A 649 -6.55 -20.22 51.58
CA ALA A 649 -6.21 -18.87 52.05
C ALA A 649 -4.81 -18.43 51.63
N ALA A 650 -3.81 -19.31 51.65
CA ALA A 650 -2.42 -19.03 51.26
C ALA A 650 -2.20 -18.88 49.74
N ARG A 651 -3.20 -19.18 48.92
CA ARG A 651 -3.13 -19.12 47.44
C ARG A 651 -3.68 -17.83 46.89
N TRP A 652 -4.24 -16.95 47.72
CA TRP A 652 -4.72 -15.64 47.32
C TRP A 652 -3.59 -14.63 47.38
N VAL A 653 -3.35 -13.92 46.25
CA VAL A 653 -2.29 -12.92 46.07
C VAL A 653 -2.90 -11.60 45.66
N LYS A 654 -2.29 -10.51 46.09
CA LYS A 654 -2.75 -9.18 45.64
C LYS A 654 -2.51 -8.97 44.16
N ALA A 655 -3.50 -8.41 43.50
CA ALA A 655 -3.42 -8.09 42.08
C ALA A 655 -3.92 -6.65 41.83
N TYR A 656 -3.33 -5.97 40.85
CA TYR A 656 -3.65 -4.61 40.49
C TYR A 656 -3.73 -4.47 38.97
N TRP A 657 -4.59 -3.58 38.51
CA TRP A 657 -4.63 -3.22 37.07
C TRP A 657 -3.38 -2.43 36.69
N ALA A 658 -2.79 -2.75 35.55
CA ALA A 658 -1.71 -1.96 34.96
C ALA A 658 -2.28 -0.68 34.30
N ASP A 659 -1.51 0.41 34.32
CA ASP A 659 -1.93 1.70 33.76
C ASP A 659 -2.14 1.67 32.22
N ASP A 660 -1.60 0.66 31.52
CA ASP A 660 -1.60 0.51 30.06
C ASP A 660 -2.55 -0.58 29.53
N ALA A 661 -3.61 -0.94 30.25
CA ALA A 661 -4.58 -1.93 29.79
C ALA A 661 -5.32 -1.45 28.54
N LYS A 662 -4.90 -1.95 27.36
CA LYS A 662 -5.40 -1.53 26.03
C LYS A 662 -6.41 -2.46 25.39
N GLU A 663 -6.83 -3.53 26.06
CA GLU A 663 -7.69 -4.56 25.47
C GLU A 663 -9.17 -4.35 25.81
N ASP A 664 -10.05 -4.73 24.87
CA ASP A 664 -11.49 -4.81 25.09
C ASP A 664 -11.81 -6.01 25.99
N TYR A 665 -12.37 -5.75 27.16
CA TYR A 665 -12.81 -6.78 28.10
C TYR A 665 -14.25 -7.16 27.82
N LYS A 666 -14.61 -8.43 28.04
CA LYS A 666 -16.00 -8.91 27.86
C LYS A 666 -16.78 -8.78 29.15
N ALA A 667 -17.94 -8.09 29.09
CA ALA A 667 -18.90 -8.02 30.19
C ALA A 667 -20.23 -8.61 29.75
N THR A 668 -20.86 -9.42 30.59
CA THR A 668 -22.19 -9.94 30.36
C THR A 668 -23.21 -9.14 31.19
N LEU A 669 -24.20 -8.61 30.50
CA LEU A 669 -25.31 -7.86 31.06
C LEU A 669 -26.60 -8.68 30.93
N GLU A 670 -27.40 -8.69 31.97
CA GLU A 670 -28.76 -9.19 31.95
C GLU A 670 -29.76 -8.04 31.99
N LEU A 671 -30.68 -8.04 31.05
CA LEU A 671 -31.75 -7.07 30.92
C LEU A 671 -33.08 -7.76 31.18
N ASP A 672 -33.84 -7.25 32.14
CA ASP A 672 -35.26 -7.57 32.28
C ASP A 672 -36.08 -6.48 31.56
N CYS A 673 -36.95 -6.90 30.67
CA CYS A 673 -37.70 -6.00 29.79
C CYS A 673 -39.17 -6.43 29.70
N MET A 674 -40.04 -5.51 29.30
CA MET A 674 -41.39 -5.86 28.80
C MET A 674 -41.28 -6.34 27.35
N ASP A 675 -41.87 -7.49 27.04
CA ASP A 675 -41.80 -8.05 25.69
C ASP A 675 -42.62 -7.21 24.70
N ARG A 676 -42.00 -6.79 23.61
CA ARG A 676 -42.62 -6.09 22.51
C ARG A 676 -41.90 -6.27 21.19
N ALA A 677 -42.61 -6.01 20.10
CA ALA A 677 -41.97 -5.97 18.78
C ALA A 677 -40.83 -4.93 18.70
N ASN A 678 -39.77 -5.29 18.01
CA ASN A 678 -38.57 -4.47 17.77
C ASN A 678 -37.70 -4.14 19.01
N LEU A 679 -37.97 -4.69 20.20
CA LEU A 679 -37.15 -4.44 21.40
C LEU A 679 -35.67 -4.83 21.18
N LEU A 680 -35.44 -5.95 20.54
CA LEU A 680 -34.08 -6.44 20.21
C LEU A 680 -33.33 -5.47 19.30
N SER A 681 -34.02 -4.92 18.31
CA SER A 681 -33.47 -3.94 17.37
C SER A 681 -33.11 -2.64 18.08
N ASP A 682 -33.98 -2.15 19.00
CA ASP A 682 -33.75 -0.93 19.74
C ASP A 682 -32.54 -1.04 20.68
N VAL A 683 -32.37 -2.21 21.33
CA VAL A 683 -31.19 -2.49 22.17
C VAL A 683 -29.92 -2.56 21.32
N ALA A 684 -29.98 -3.22 20.15
CA ALA A 684 -28.84 -3.33 19.26
C ALA A 684 -28.45 -1.95 18.67
N LEU A 685 -29.43 -1.12 18.29
CA LEU A 685 -29.19 0.24 17.83
C LEU A 685 -28.56 1.12 18.91
N ALA A 686 -29.06 1.05 20.15
CA ALA A 686 -28.51 1.80 21.27
C ALA A 686 -27.03 1.49 21.53
N LEU A 687 -26.61 0.23 21.31
CA LEU A 687 -25.21 -0.19 21.42
C LEU A 687 -24.40 0.17 20.18
N GLY A 688 -24.99 0.08 18.99
CA GLY A 688 -24.41 0.51 17.73
C GLY A 688 -24.08 2.00 17.73
N ASP A 689 -24.97 2.85 18.24
CA ASP A 689 -24.76 4.30 18.43
C ASP A 689 -23.52 4.59 19.30
N MET A 690 -23.25 3.73 20.28
CA MET A 690 -22.11 3.84 21.19
C MET A 690 -20.85 3.11 20.63
N ARG A 691 -20.94 2.48 19.47
CA ARG A 691 -19.88 1.61 18.88
C ARG A 691 -19.35 0.54 19.84
N VAL A 692 -20.25 -0.02 20.65
CA VAL A 692 -19.92 -1.10 21.58
C VAL A 692 -20.01 -2.44 20.84
N PRO A 693 -18.92 -3.23 20.76
CA PRO A 693 -18.97 -4.53 20.11
C PRO A 693 -19.89 -5.49 20.85
N ILE A 694 -20.78 -6.16 20.15
CA ILE A 694 -21.67 -7.20 20.67
C ILE A 694 -21.07 -8.56 20.32
N TYR A 695 -20.67 -9.35 21.31
CA TYR A 695 -20.15 -10.71 21.11
C TYR A 695 -21.23 -11.78 21.14
N SER A 696 -22.26 -11.60 21.96
CA SER A 696 -23.42 -12.47 21.97
C SER A 696 -24.64 -11.72 22.45
N LEU A 697 -25.80 -12.08 21.91
CA LEU A 697 -27.10 -11.56 22.29
C LEU A 697 -28.10 -12.70 22.26
N SER A 698 -28.75 -12.98 23.38
CA SER A 698 -29.83 -13.96 23.46
C SER A 698 -31.03 -13.36 24.20
N ALA A 699 -32.24 -13.63 23.69
CA ALA A 699 -33.46 -13.19 24.31
C ALA A 699 -34.38 -14.40 24.52
N ARG A 700 -35.05 -14.42 25.68
CA ARG A 700 -36.02 -15.47 26.06
C ARG A 700 -37.27 -14.79 26.60
N ALA A 701 -38.42 -15.23 26.16
CA ALA A 701 -39.69 -14.82 26.74
C ALA A 701 -39.75 -15.37 28.18
N ALA A 702 -40.22 -14.56 29.10
CA ALA A 702 -40.49 -14.91 30.49
C ALA A 702 -41.98 -14.75 30.80
N ASP A 703 -42.46 -15.30 31.91
CA ASP A 703 -43.88 -15.24 32.30
C ASP A 703 -44.37 -13.78 32.46
N GLN A 704 -45.65 -13.55 32.26
CA GLN A 704 -46.35 -12.27 32.42
C GLN A 704 -45.93 -11.17 31.39
N GLY A 705 -45.66 -11.53 30.12
CA GLY A 705 -45.32 -10.54 29.07
C GLY A 705 -43.96 -9.88 29.29
N ARG A 706 -43.04 -10.53 29.98
CA ARG A 706 -41.66 -10.09 30.16
C ARG A 706 -40.69 -10.82 29.21
N ALA A 707 -39.59 -10.22 28.91
CA ALA A 707 -38.46 -10.80 28.20
C ALA A 707 -37.17 -10.61 29.00
N ARG A 708 -36.37 -11.68 29.11
CA ARG A 708 -35.03 -11.60 29.65
C ARG A 708 -34.00 -11.71 28.54
N MET A 709 -33.10 -10.73 28.45
CA MET A 709 -32.03 -10.69 27.47
C MET A 709 -30.68 -10.86 28.18
N SER A 710 -29.84 -11.73 27.67
CA SER A 710 -28.43 -11.82 28.06
C SER A 710 -27.55 -11.29 26.93
N LEU A 711 -26.71 -10.33 27.24
CA LEU A 711 -25.93 -9.54 26.30
C LEU A 711 -24.45 -9.53 26.72
N THR A 712 -23.54 -10.04 25.88
CA THR A 712 -22.10 -9.94 26.10
C THR A 712 -21.53 -8.87 25.19
N VAL A 713 -20.91 -7.84 25.78
CA VAL A 713 -20.37 -6.66 25.11
C VAL A 713 -18.91 -6.44 25.41
N GLY A 714 -18.22 -5.75 24.48
CA GLY A 714 -16.83 -5.30 24.66
C GLY A 714 -16.78 -4.00 25.49
N ILE A 715 -16.07 -4.01 26.61
CA ILE A 715 -15.98 -2.90 27.54
C ILE A 715 -14.53 -2.60 27.90
N MET A 716 -14.16 -1.33 27.92
CA MET A 716 -12.78 -0.92 28.23
C MET A 716 -12.53 -0.87 29.76
N ASN A 717 -13.49 -0.39 30.54
CA ASN A 717 -13.39 -0.21 31.99
C ASN A 717 -14.77 -0.07 32.64
N THR A 718 -14.79 0.04 33.97
CA THR A 718 -16.04 0.20 34.75
C THR A 718 -16.80 1.50 34.43
N VAL A 719 -16.11 2.58 34.05
CA VAL A 719 -16.75 3.85 33.65
C VAL A 719 -17.48 3.67 32.32
N HIS A 720 -16.86 3.01 31.35
CA HIS A 720 -17.47 2.67 30.07
C HIS A 720 -18.70 1.77 30.27
N LEU A 721 -18.58 0.75 31.13
CA LEU A 721 -19.71 -0.12 31.49
C LEU A 721 -20.90 0.67 32.04
N ASN A 722 -20.65 1.58 32.99
CA ASN A 722 -21.71 2.41 33.58
C ASN A 722 -22.44 3.29 32.54
N ASN A 723 -21.71 3.82 31.57
CA ASN A 723 -22.27 4.58 30.46
C ASN A 723 -23.17 3.70 29.57
N VAL A 724 -22.73 2.48 29.27
CA VAL A 724 -23.52 1.49 28.51
C VAL A 724 -24.80 1.14 29.27
N VAL A 725 -24.69 0.83 30.55
CA VAL A 725 -25.86 0.53 31.40
C VAL A 725 -26.83 1.72 31.46
N ALA A 726 -26.33 2.94 31.61
CA ALA A 726 -27.16 4.13 31.63
C ALA A 726 -27.88 4.37 30.29
N ARG A 727 -27.25 4.06 29.16
CA ARG A 727 -27.87 4.16 27.84
C ARG A 727 -28.94 3.08 27.61
N LEU A 728 -28.65 1.84 28.01
CA LEU A 728 -29.60 0.73 27.91
C LEU A 728 -30.86 0.95 28.76
N LYS A 729 -30.71 1.52 29.96
CA LYS A 729 -31.85 1.90 30.81
C LYS A 729 -32.76 2.98 30.21
N LYS A 730 -32.28 3.75 29.21
CA LYS A 730 -33.09 4.75 28.49
C LYS A 730 -33.87 4.13 27.32
N VAL A 731 -33.59 2.88 26.93
CA VAL A 731 -34.39 2.19 25.94
C VAL A 731 -35.78 1.91 26.49
N LYS A 732 -36.81 2.28 25.76
CA LYS A 732 -38.20 2.10 26.19
C LYS A 732 -38.48 0.63 26.52
N ASP A 733 -39.17 0.38 27.65
CA ASP A 733 -39.55 -0.95 28.12
C ASP A 733 -38.40 -1.83 28.65
N VAL A 734 -37.21 -1.31 28.82
CA VAL A 734 -36.15 -1.92 29.62
C VAL A 734 -36.34 -1.54 31.09
N LEU A 735 -36.57 -2.54 31.95
CA LEU A 735 -36.90 -2.34 33.38
C LEU A 735 -35.64 -2.31 34.22
N THR A 736 -34.78 -3.29 34.06
CA THR A 736 -33.50 -3.38 34.80
C THR A 736 -32.37 -3.87 33.90
N VAL A 737 -31.17 -3.38 34.21
CA VAL A 737 -29.92 -3.82 33.57
C VAL A 737 -28.95 -4.16 34.70
N THR A 738 -28.52 -5.41 34.77
CA THR A 738 -27.60 -5.93 35.78
C THR A 738 -26.37 -6.51 35.10
N ARG A 739 -25.21 -6.40 35.77
CA ARG A 739 -23.98 -7.09 35.37
C ARG A 739 -23.90 -8.43 36.08
N ASN A 740 -23.70 -9.48 35.32
CA ASN A 740 -23.43 -10.84 35.84
C ASN A 740 -21.98 -11.05 36.17
#